data_3a62e62ed8566995a9158d98a3df8e89
#
_entry.id   3a62e62ed8566995a9158d98a3df8e89
#
_cell.length_a   1.000
_cell.length_b   1.000
_cell.length_c   1.000
_cell.angle_alpha   90.00
_cell.angle_beta   90.00
_cell.angle_gamma   90.00
#
_symmetry.space_group_name_H-M   'P 1'
#
loop_
_entity.id
_entity.type
_entity.pdbx_description
1 polymer ?
#
loop_
_entity_poly.entity_id
_entity_poly.type
_entity_poly.pdbx_seq_one_letter_code
_entity_poly.pdbx_strand_id
1 'polypeptide(L)'
;MRYLGWLIDQHRYVRTAGVVRNTTVQLPLERVFVGLRARHDRHPGDRARLWFEQERQKAAALLEAGQLDHVGYEAVLDRLQTQYGRKFAVDVGSEFDQPVLVLDAVRDASQVLVLGDPGTGKTTLLRYLALRHARAVLKGESVQGRPARLPIYVRIGDYARQGYPRVGISDFLPDYLNRSECRLPGLANMLGQQLEAGRCLVLLDGLDEVASAELRREVVAAVVNFVAAHSRSGNRFVVTSRVAGYQAAPLPQPFTAMRLDDMDDDTISQFLQVYCRQVERAETPDKSQAAIIEAGARETAAIEQALRSNAGVRRLAANPLLLTALVLVHRASGRLPHRRVEAYVEVCTALGRTWRSAQGVADADLPDERILTRWLIELGAWMHQYRPEGAATRAELLEVLGPLWSAHQGSAWDPDALLTADPLDTEAGQGVLEFIEKADKHTGLLVERAPGRYGFAHLTFEEYYAGRALAFRGTATERVLALRGHLHDPRYEEPILLALGLIGTDYADQIDDVVAQAIYPGTVPSLYEDLLGRDFLFMLRVLADDTPVQTATIDHVITLAITERLAPDRSRCRFASYSQALEQHLAALTGTKAAGRYITAVDKRADLLTPETVGPWVTLAGIAAQLDVLLAATVAALVQVATDPGIDPSMRVQAGLVLAGRGELREPVITALLQLATDSNPDIDPYVRLQGASVLADAGELREPVITALLQLATDSNPDIDPYVRVEAGSVLADAGELREPVITALLQLATDPFVEVEARSVLANGGELSEPVITALLQVATNPDIDPSAGVQAGSVLADAGELSEPVITALLQLATDSNPDIDPSARVQAGSVLADAGELSEPVITALLQLATEDEDYSVREQAVKALQHALPTRSLRKAVAELFRDDDNDVRRATAATFVEWSRRHQQYFNEIGSDLTRACTDPALEVMDKYEHRTGWDYAHRGLAAHVETLNNPTIDR
;
A
#
# COMPACT_ATOMS: atom_id res chain seq x y z
N MET A 1 -5.70 27.44 -14.15
CA MET A 1 -4.86 28.39 -13.38
C MET A 1 -5.47 28.73 -12.01
N ARG A 2 -6.67 29.38 -11.91
CA ARG A 2 -7.28 29.77 -10.61
C ARG A 2 -7.54 28.60 -9.66
N TYR A 3 -8.06 27.46 -10.17
CA TYR A 3 -8.28 26.25 -9.38
C TYR A 3 -6.98 25.72 -8.75
N LEU A 4 -5.92 25.62 -9.54
CA LEU A 4 -4.63 25.14 -9.06
C LEU A 4 -4.00 26.09 -8.04
N GLY A 5 -4.14 27.41 -8.24
CA GLY A 5 -3.69 28.41 -7.26
C GLY A 5 -4.41 28.26 -5.92
N TRP A 6 -5.76 28.14 -5.96
CA TRP A 6 -6.55 27.86 -4.77
C TRP A 6 -6.13 26.56 -4.08
N LEU A 7 -5.97 25.45 -4.82
CA LEU A 7 -5.56 24.16 -4.26
C LEU A 7 -4.17 24.23 -3.60
N ILE A 8 -3.22 24.95 -4.21
CA ILE A 8 -1.90 25.20 -3.63
C ILE A 8 -2.03 25.93 -2.30
N ASP A 9 -2.84 27.00 -2.23
CA ASP A 9 -3.04 27.77 -1.00
C ASP A 9 -3.67 26.94 0.12
N GLN A 10 -4.57 25.99 -0.22
CA GLN A 10 -5.18 25.08 0.75
C GLN A 10 -4.18 24.05 1.33
N HIS A 11 -3.19 23.61 0.55
CA HIS A 11 -2.35 22.45 0.94
C HIS A 11 -0.88 22.80 1.17
N ARG A 12 -0.40 24.01 0.89
CA ARG A 12 1.03 24.36 0.94
C ARG A 12 1.68 24.29 2.31
N TYR A 13 0.91 24.35 3.39
CA TYR A 13 1.43 24.36 4.75
C TYR A 13 0.88 23.23 5.62
N VAL A 14 1.74 22.69 6.45
CA VAL A 14 1.36 21.92 7.65
C VAL A 14 1.38 22.92 8.82
N ARG A 15 0.27 23.02 9.54
CA ARG A 15 0.20 23.81 10.77
C ARG A 15 0.68 22.95 11.92
N THR A 16 1.72 23.37 12.62
CA THR A 16 2.20 22.76 13.84
C THR A 16 2.24 23.79 14.95
N ALA A 17 1.99 23.35 16.18
CA ALA A 17 2.15 24.23 17.32
C ALA A 17 3.64 24.53 17.55
N GLY A 18 4.00 25.81 17.63
CA GLY A 18 5.33 26.23 18.04
C GLY A 18 5.40 26.24 19.58
N VAL A 19 6.32 25.45 20.14
CA VAL A 19 6.40 25.25 21.61
C VAL A 19 7.13 26.40 22.31
N VAL A 20 8.04 27.09 21.62
CA VAL A 20 9.00 28.02 22.27
C VAL A 20 8.57 29.48 22.26
N ARG A 21 7.70 29.91 21.34
CA ARG A 21 7.30 31.33 21.21
C ARG A 21 5.81 31.59 20.99
N ASN A 22 4.94 30.71 21.46
CA ASN A 22 3.48 30.95 21.40
C ASN A 22 2.92 31.30 20.00
N THR A 23 3.52 30.79 18.92
CA THR A 23 3.09 31.05 17.55
C THR A 23 2.79 29.74 16.86
N THR A 24 1.66 29.68 16.14
CA THR A 24 1.41 28.57 15.21
C THR A 24 2.45 28.64 14.09
N VAL A 25 3.32 27.65 14.02
CA VAL A 25 4.35 27.56 13.00
C VAL A 25 3.74 26.92 11.76
N GLN A 26 3.81 27.62 10.64
CA GLN A 26 3.40 27.11 9.33
C GLN A 26 4.63 26.55 8.62
N LEU A 27 4.74 25.24 8.55
CA LEU A 27 5.83 24.58 7.84
C LEU A 27 5.42 24.25 6.40
N PRO A 28 6.25 24.62 5.39
CA PRO A 28 5.95 24.25 4.01
C PRO A 28 5.92 22.74 3.84
N LEU A 29 4.76 22.19 3.44
CA LEU A 29 4.56 20.74 3.33
C LEU A 29 5.65 20.04 2.49
N GLU A 30 5.99 20.59 1.35
CA GLU A 30 7.01 20.02 0.46
C GLU A 30 8.42 19.96 1.08
N ARG A 31 8.67 20.78 2.10
CA ARG A 31 9.96 20.80 2.79
C ARG A 31 10.03 19.88 4.01
N VAL A 32 8.89 19.44 4.52
CA VAL A 32 8.82 18.56 5.71
C VAL A 32 8.33 17.15 5.35
N PHE A 33 7.87 16.95 4.12
CA PHE A 33 7.43 15.64 3.66
C PHE A 33 8.64 14.73 3.43
N VAL A 34 8.60 13.54 4.01
CA VAL A 34 9.54 12.46 3.79
C VAL A 34 8.80 11.31 3.11
N GLY A 35 9.45 10.64 2.17
CA GLY A 35 8.87 9.52 1.45
C GLY A 35 8.53 8.37 2.38
N LEU A 36 7.27 7.95 2.38
CA LEU A 36 6.79 6.82 3.18
C LEU A 36 7.04 5.52 2.41
N ARG A 37 7.43 4.48 3.13
CA ARG A 37 7.51 3.13 2.58
C ARG A 37 6.19 2.40 2.78
N ALA A 38 5.90 1.48 1.87
CA ALA A 38 4.70 0.65 1.93
C ALA A 38 5.00 -0.72 1.34
N ARG A 39 4.28 -1.73 1.82
CA ARG A 39 4.28 -3.09 1.24
C ARG A 39 2.99 -3.32 0.50
N HIS A 40 3.02 -4.21 -0.48
CA HIS A 40 1.79 -4.68 -1.09
C HIS A 40 0.92 -5.39 -0.04
N ASP A 41 -0.26 -4.85 0.24
CA ASP A 41 -1.23 -5.49 1.13
C ASP A 41 -1.98 -6.57 0.36
N ARG A 42 -1.30 -7.69 0.14
CA ARG A 42 -1.90 -8.92 -0.39
C ARG A 42 -2.15 -9.84 0.78
N HIS A 43 -3.37 -10.38 0.87
CA HIS A 43 -3.55 -11.53 1.75
C HIS A 43 -2.63 -12.64 1.27
N PRO A 44 -1.83 -13.25 2.16
CA PRO A 44 -1.09 -14.45 1.83
C PRO A 44 -2.05 -15.44 1.16
N GLY A 45 -1.71 -15.90 -0.04
CA GLY A 45 -2.56 -16.79 -0.81
C GLY A 45 -3.60 -16.15 -1.75
N ASP A 46 -3.62 -14.83 -1.94
CA ASP A 46 -4.55 -14.18 -2.89
C ASP A 46 -4.33 -14.66 -4.33
N ARG A 47 -3.06 -14.87 -4.75
CA ARG A 47 -2.75 -15.45 -6.06
C ARG A 47 -3.24 -16.89 -6.17
N ALA A 48 -2.95 -17.71 -5.17
CA ALA A 48 -3.41 -19.09 -5.11
C ALA A 48 -4.94 -19.16 -5.14
N ARG A 49 -5.62 -18.25 -4.41
CA ARG A 49 -7.08 -18.16 -4.39
C ARG A 49 -7.64 -17.75 -5.75
N LEU A 50 -7.09 -16.73 -6.40
CA LEU A 50 -7.53 -16.29 -7.73
C LEU A 50 -7.33 -17.39 -8.77
N TRP A 51 -6.17 -18.05 -8.74
CA TRP A 51 -5.90 -19.19 -9.59
C TRP A 51 -6.92 -20.32 -9.35
N PHE A 52 -7.18 -20.69 -8.10
CA PHE A 52 -8.15 -21.73 -7.76
C PHE A 52 -9.57 -21.41 -8.27
N GLU A 53 -10.03 -20.17 -8.09
CA GLU A 53 -11.34 -19.74 -8.58
C GLU A 53 -11.42 -19.76 -10.12
N GLN A 54 -10.37 -19.34 -10.82
CA GLN A 54 -10.31 -19.40 -12.28
C GLN A 54 -10.36 -20.84 -12.79
N GLU A 55 -9.53 -21.73 -12.24
CA GLU A 55 -9.51 -23.13 -12.64
C GLU A 55 -10.83 -23.85 -12.28
N ARG A 56 -11.43 -23.53 -11.14
CA ARG A 56 -12.75 -24.02 -10.77
C ARG A 56 -13.84 -23.58 -11.76
N GLN A 57 -13.78 -22.33 -12.23
CA GLN A 57 -14.71 -21.82 -13.25
C GLN A 57 -14.52 -22.54 -14.59
N LYS A 58 -13.25 -22.79 -15.00
CA LYS A 58 -12.96 -23.56 -16.21
C LYS A 58 -13.52 -25.00 -16.12
N ALA A 59 -13.30 -25.68 -14.99
CA ALA A 59 -13.84 -27.01 -14.75
C ALA A 59 -15.39 -27.03 -14.78
N ALA A 60 -16.04 -26.03 -14.20
CA ALA A 60 -17.50 -25.89 -14.23
C ALA A 60 -18.03 -25.68 -15.65
N ALA A 61 -17.34 -24.87 -16.46
CA ALA A 61 -17.71 -24.66 -17.87
C ALA A 61 -17.56 -25.95 -18.69
N LEU A 62 -16.54 -26.77 -18.44
CA LEU A 62 -16.38 -28.08 -19.08
C LEU A 62 -17.49 -29.08 -18.68
N LEU A 63 -17.94 -29.03 -17.44
CA LEU A 63 -19.10 -29.82 -16.96
C LEU A 63 -20.39 -29.39 -17.66
N GLU A 64 -20.64 -28.08 -17.74
CA GLU A 64 -21.81 -27.51 -18.43
C GLU A 64 -21.79 -27.82 -19.93
N ALA A 65 -20.63 -27.82 -20.56
CA ALA A 65 -20.45 -28.18 -21.95
C ALA A 65 -20.55 -29.70 -22.22
N GLY A 66 -20.72 -30.53 -21.18
CA GLY A 66 -20.78 -31.98 -21.29
C GLY A 66 -19.44 -32.65 -21.68
N GLN A 67 -18.34 -31.94 -21.59
CA GLN A 67 -16.98 -32.43 -21.85
C GLN A 67 -16.37 -33.08 -20.61
N LEU A 68 -16.96 -32.90 -19.44
CA LEU A 68 -16.60 -33.49 -18.17
C LEU A 68 -17.87 -34.04 -17.51
N ASP A 69 -17.81 -35.23 -16.91
CA ASP A 69 -18.90 -35.75 -16.09
C ASP A 69 -18.73 -35.31 -14.60
N HIS A 70 -19.75 -35.57 -13.78
CA HIS A 70 -19.71 -35.20 -12.36
C HIS A 70 -18.56 -35.86 -11.60
N VAL A 71 -18.18 -37.07 -11.93
CA VAL A 71 -17.08 -37.79 -11.28
C VAL A 71 -15.74 -37.18 -11.67
N GLY A 72 -15.58 -36.83 -12.95
CA GLY A 72 -14.41 -36.14 -13.47
C GLY A 72 -14.30 -34.73 -12.87
N TYR A 73 -15.42 -34.02 -12.70
CA TYR A 73 -15.42 -32.69 -12.06
C TYR A 73 -14.98 -32.75 -10.60
N GLU A 74 -15.47 -33.71 -9.80
CA GLU A 74 -15.04 -33.89 -8.42
C GLU A 74 -13.52 -34.26 -8.34
N ALA A 75 -13.05 -35.11 -9.24
CA ALA A 75 -11.63 -35.47 -9.30
C ALA A 75 -10.73 -34.25 -9.68
N VAL A 76 -11.23 -33.38 -10.56
CA VAL A 76 -10.54 -32.11 -10.88
C VAL A 76 -10.54 -31.18 -9.66
N LEU A 77 -11.66 -31.04 -8.95
CA LEU A 77 -11.73 -30.20 -7.74
C LEU A 77 -10.77 -30.67 -6.64
N ASP A 78 -10.68 -31.98 -6.40
CA ASP A 78 -9.76 -32.54 -5.40
C ASP A 78 -8.29 -32.25 -5.76
N ARG A 79 -7.94 -32.41 -7.06
CA ARG A 79 -6.62 -32.03 -7.57
C ARG A 79 -6.34 -30.54 -7.41
N LEU A 80 -7.31 -29.68 -7.78
CA LEU A 80 -7.18 -28.23 -7.63
C LEU A 80 -7.03 -27.82 -6.16
N GLN A 81 -7.71 -28.50 -5.24
CA GLN A 81 -7.61 -28.23 -3.82
C GLN A 81 -6.23 -28.60 -3.25
N THR A 82 -5.65 -29.70 -3.73
CA THR A 82 -4.28 -30.11 -3.40
C THR A 82 -3.26 -29.09 -3.94
N GLN A 83 -3.42 -28.67 -5.20
CA GLN A 83 -2.56 -27.66 -5.82
C GLN A 83 -2.73 -26.27 -5.17
N TYR A 84 -3.95 -25.91 -4.75
CA TYR A 84 -4.20 -24.68 -3.99
C TYR A 84 -3.39 -24.60 -2.71
N GLY A 85 -3.35 -25.68 -1.93
CA GLY A 85 -2.54 -25.74 -0.71
C GLY A 85 -1.04 -25.48 -0.98
N ARG A 86 -0.53 -26.04 -2.08
CA ARG A 86 0.86 -25.83 -2.52
C ARG A 86 1.11 -24.37 -2.97
N LYS A 87 0.23 -23.83 -3.82
CA LYS A 87 0.34 -22.44 -4.30
C LYS A 87 0.16 -21.42 -3.17
N PHE A 88 -0.67 -21.72 -2.20
CA PHE A 88 -0.81 -20.89 -1.00
C PHE A 88 0.51 -20.83 -0.20
N ALA A 89 1.21 -21.95 -0.05
CA ALA A 89 2.49 -21.98 0.64
C ALA A 89 3.57 -21.16 -0.09
N VAL A 90 3.56 -21.17 -1.43
CA VAL A 90 4.44 -20.35 -2.27
C VAL A 90 4.12 -18.84 -2.16
N ASP A 91 2.85 -18.47 -2.16
CA ASP A 91 2.39 -17.08 -2.08
C ASP A 91 2.78 -16.40 -0.74
N VAL A 92 2.96 -17.20 0.32
CA VAL A 92 3.38 -16.71 1.65
C VAL A 92 4.88 -16.44 1.72
N GLY A 93 5.70 -17.03 0.84
CA GLY A 93 7.16 -16.93 0.84
C GLY A 93 7.77 -15.99 -0.22
N SER A 94 6.97 -15.28 -1.02
CA SER A 94 7.49 -14.54 -2.18
C SER A 94 8.01 -13.14 -1.87
N GLU A 95 9.03 -12.67 -2.61
CA GLU A 95 9.75 -11.38 -2.58
C GLU A 95 8.90 -10.09 -2.60
N PHE A 96 7.58 -10.17 -2.75
CA PHE A 96 6.67 -9.01 -2.72
C PHE A 96 6.54 -8.33 -1.34
N ASP A 97 7.28 -8.78 -0.36
CA ASP A 97 7.28 -8.22 0.99
C ASP A 97 8.32 -7.09 1.19
N GLN A 98 9.09 -6.76 0.14
CA GLN A 98 10.03 -5.64 0.23
C GLN A 98 9.30 -4.29 0.24
N PRO A 99 9.61 -3.41 1.20
CA PRO A 99 8.99 -2.11 1.28
C PRO A 99 9.45 -1.21 0.13
N VAL A 100 8.50 -0.75 -0.68
CA VAL A 100 8.72 0.22 -1.77
C VAL A 100 8.31 1.62 -1.35
N LEU A 101 8.84 2.65 -2.00
CA LEU A 101 8.34 4.00 -1.79
C LEU A 101 6.90 4.11 -2.32
N VAL A 102 5.96 4.52 -1.46
CA VAL A 102 4.55 4.67 -1.85
C VAL A 102 4.36 5.62 -3.03
N LEU A 103 5.27 6.58 -3.22
CA LEU A 103 5.26 7.49 -4.35
C LEU A 103 5.56 6.78 -5.67
N ASP A 104 6.37 5.72 -5.66
CA ASP A 104 6.66 4.91 -6.83
C ASP A 104 5.46 4.02 -7.18
N ALA A 105 4.84 3.38 -6.20
CA ALA A 105 3.60 2.65 -6.41
C ALA A 105 2.48 3.55 -7.02
N VAL A 106 2.33 4.79 -6.53
CA VAL A 106 1.38 5.77 -7.10
C VAL A 106 1.79 6.20 -8.51
N ARG A 107 3.10 6.26 -8.82
CA ARG A 107 3.60 6.54 -10.17
C ARG A 107 3.25 5.41 -11.14
N ASP A 108 3.37 4.16 -10.72
CA ASP A 108 3.33 3.00 -11.61
C ASP A 108 1.92 2.44 -11.78
N ALA A 109 1.13 2.31 -10.73
CA ALA A 109 -0.25 1.85 -10.79
C ALA A 109 -1.24 2.99 -11.09
N SER A 110 -2.31 2.67 -11.85
CA SER A 110 -3.39 3.62 -12.16
C SER A 110 -4.41 3.76 -11.03
N GLN A 111 -4.55 2.75 -10.19
CA GLN A 111 -5.49 2.70 -9.08
C GLN A 111 -4.76 2.16 -7.86
N VAL A 112 -4.54 3.00 -6.85
CA VAL A 112 -3.80 2.65 -5.63
C VAL A 112 -4.71 2.85 -4.43
N LEU A 113 -4.73 1.85 -3.57
CA LEU A 113 -5.31 1.94 -2.24
C LEU A 113 -4.18 2.01 -1.22
N VAL A 114 -4.15 3.06 -0.41
CA VAL A 114 -3.16 3.23 0.65
C VAL A 114 -3.80 2.94 2.00
N LEU A 115 -3.38 1.87 2.61
CA LEU A 115 -3.79 1.43 3.94
C LEU A 115 -2.77 1.87 4.99
N GLY A 116 -3.22 2.12 6.20
CA GLY A 116 -2.31 2.43 7.30
C GLY A 116 -3.05 2.85 8.56
N ASP A 117 -2.37 2.76 9.69
CA ASP A 117 -2.89 3.12 10.99
C ASP A 117 -3.07 4.65 11.15
N PRO A 118 -3.77 5.12 12.20
CA PRO A 118 -3.89 6.54 12.49
C PRO A 118 -2.52 7.21 12.63
N GLY A 119 -2.38 8.41 12.05
CA GLY A 119 -1.13 9.17 12.15
C GLY A 119 0.01 8.76 11.21
N THR A 120 -0.15 7.71 10.39
CA THR A 120 0.89 7.24 9.44
C THR A 120 1.13 8.15 8.25
N GLY A 121 0.37 9.24 8.11
CA GLY A 121 0.62 10.25 7.08
C GLY A 121 -0.20 10.10 5.80
N LYS A 122 -1.23 9.23 5.73
CA LYS A 122 -2.11 9.04 4.56
C LYS A 122 -2.64 10.35 3.98
N THR A 123 -3.31 11.16 4.79
CA THR A 123 -3.83 12.47 4.38
C THR A 123 -2.71 13.42 3.94
N THR A 124 -1.56 13.38 4.64
CA THR A 124 -0.38 14.18 4.31
C THR A 124 0.19 13.81 2.94
N LEU A 125 0.25 12.52 2.64
CA LEU A 125 0.64 11.98 1.33
C LEU A 125 -0.28 12.50 0.21
N LEU A 126 -1.61 12.40 0.39
CA LEU A 126 -2.55 12.88 -0.64
C LEU A 126 -2.45 14.40 -0.85
N ARG A 127 -2.30 15.17 0.23
CA ARG A 127 -2.09 16.63 0.15
C ARG A 127 -0.77 16.98 -0.54
N TYR A 128 0.29 16.22 -0.26
CA TYR A 128 1.59 16.38 -0.94
C TYR A 128 1.48 16.08 -2.45
N LEU A 129 0.81 14.99 -2.83
CA LEU A 129 0.55 14.65 -4.24
C LEU A 129 -0.27 15.75 -4.93
N ALA A 130 -1.34 16.23 -4.28
CA ALA A 130 -2.15 17.32 -4.81
C ALA A 130 -1.32 18.58 -5.07
N LEU A 131 -0.50 18.98 -4.09
CA LEU A 131 0.35 20.16 -4.17
C LEU A 131 1.41 20.04 -5.27
N ARG A 132 2.11 18.89 -5.31
CA ARG A 132 3.18 18.62 -6.27
C ARG A 132 2.66 18.65 -7.72
N HIS A 133 1.54 17.94 -7.96
CA HIS A 133 0.90 17.91 -9.28
C HIS A 133 0.32 19.30 -9.68
N ALA A 134 -0.30 20.01 -8.74
CA ALA A 134 -0.83 21.35 -9.02
C ALA A 134 0.27 22.32 -9.47
N ARG A 135 1.44 22.31 -8.81
CA ARG A 135 2.59 23.15 -9.19
C ARG A 135 3.21 22.72 -10.52
N ALA A 136 3.35 21.42 -10.74
CA ALA A 136 3.90 20.90 -11.98
C ALA A 136 3.00 21.25 -13.18
N VAL A 137 1.67 21.12 -13.06
CA VAL A 137 0.73 21.55 -14.11
C VAL A 137 0.84 23.05 -14.39
N LEU A 138 0.99 23.90 -13.34
CA LEU A 138 1.15 25.35 -13.53
C LEU A 138 2.43 25.73 -14.26
N LYS A 139 3.50 24.95 -14.08
CA LYS A 139 4.81 25.20 -14.68
C LYS A 139 5.02 24.45 -16.01
N GLY A 140 4.14 23.51 -16.37
CA GLY A 140 4.34 22.63 -17.52
C GLY A 140 5.45 21.58 -17.28
N GLU A 141 5.71 21.22 -16.00
CA GLU A 141 6.73 20.27 -15.60
C GLU A 141 6.14 18.84 -15.46
N SER A 142 6.96 17.83 -15.57
CA SER A 142 6.60 16.46 -15.25
C SER A 142 6.75 16.15 -13.75
N VAL A 143 6.07 15.10 -13.28
CA VAL A 143 6.22 14.55 -11.91
C VAL A 143 6.80 13.16 -12.03
N GLN A 144 7.99 12.93 -11.50
CA GLN A 144 8.71 11.65 -11.58
C GLN A 144 8.77 11.06 -13.00
N GLY A 145 9.14 11.91 -13.98
CA GLY A 145 9.27 11.50 -15.39
C GLY A 145 7.96 11.33 -16.16
N ARG A 146 6.79 11.47 -15.50
CA ARG A 146 5.47 11.37 -16.15
C ARG A 146 4.76 12.71 -16.24
N PRO A 147 3.86 12.93 -17.21
CA PRO A 147 3.08 14.16 -17.34
C PRO A 147 2.30 14.47 -16.05
N ALA A 148 2.40 15.72 -15.59
CA ALA A 148 1.63 16.17 -14.44
C ALA A 148 0.13 16.13 -14.74
N ARG A 149 -0.69 15.71 -13.77
CA ARG A 149 -2.14 15.56 -13.89
C ARG A 149 -2.86 16.61 -13.06
N LEU A 150 -4.08 16.95 -13.45
CA LEU A 150 -4.95 17.84 -12.67
C LEU A 150 -5.35 17.12 -11.36
N PRO A 151 -4.89 17.56 -10.18
CA PRO A 151 -5.25 16.90 -8.94
C PRO A 151 -6.66 17.29 -8.49
N ILE A 152 -7.46 16.30 -8.07
CA ILE A 152 -8.79 16.47 -7.48
C ILE A 152 -8.76 15.79 -6.11
N TYR A 153 -8.78 16.57 -5.03
CA TYR A 153 -8.75 16.07 -3.67
C TYR A 153 -10.14 16.13 -3.03
N VAL A 154 -10.60 15.02 -2.47
CA VAL A 154 -11.91 14.88 -1.83
C VAL A 154 -11.80 14.01 -0.57
N ARG A 155 -12.44 14.43 0.51
CA ARG A 155 -12.68 13.58 1.67
C ARG A 155 -13.94 12.73 1.44
N ILE A 156 -13.80 11.42 1.53
CA ILE A 156 -14.92 10.48 1.28
C ILE A 156 -16.04 10.67 2.32
N GLY A 157 -15.69 10.96 3.57
CA GLY A 157 -16.66 11.28 4.62
C GLY A 157 -17.56 12.48 4.27
N ASP A 158 -17.04 13.49 3.56
CA ASP A 158 -17.83 14.62 3.10
C ASP A 158 -18.82 14.22 2.00
N TYR A 159 -18.42 13.35 1.07
CA TYR A 159 -19.31 12.78 0.07
C TYR A 159 -20.42 11.92 0.71
N ALA A 160 -20.05 11.02 1.61
CA ALA A 160 -21.00 10.15 2.29
C ALA A 160 -22.13 10.92 2.98
N ARG A 161 -21.82 12.09 3.56
CA ARG A 161 -22.77 12.90 4.30
C ARG A 161 -23.59 13.85 3.42
N GLN A 162 -22.98 14.47 2.42
CA GLN A 162 -23.57 15.58 1.66
C GLN A 162 -24.07 15.19 0.27
N GLY A 163 -23.49 14.18 -0.35
CA GLY A 163 -23.76 13.75 -1.71
C GLY A 163 -24.57 12.47 -1.80
N TYR A 164 -24.18 11.46 -1.05
CA TYR A 164 -24.78 10.13 -1.14
C TYR A 164 -26.14 10.07 -0.39
N PRO A 165 -27.18 9.34 -0.89
CA PRO A 165 -27.26 8.68 -2.23
C PRO A 165 -27.79 9.57 -3.34
N ARG A 166 -27.98 10.85 -3.07
CA ARG A 166 -28.73 11.80 -3.95
C ARG A 166 -27.98 12.14 -5.22
N VAL A 167 -26.64 12.18 -5.17
CA VAL A 167 -25.78 12.69 -6.24
C VAL A 167 -24.59 11.76 -6.44
N GLY A 168 -24.25 11.43 -7.69
CA GLY A 168 -23.01 10.71 -8.02
C GLY A 168 -21.77 11.53 -7.70
N ILE A 169 -20.59 10.88 -7.55
CA ILE A 169 -19.34 11.58 -7.23
C ILE A 169 -19.00 12.63 -8.27
N SER A 170 -19.21 12.37 -9.56
CA SER A 170 -18.95 13.31 -10.66
C SER A 170 -19.73 14.62 -10.50
N ASP A 171 -20.98 14.54 -10.07
CA ASP A 171 -21.84 15.71 -9.89
C ASP A 171 -21.60 16.38 -8.54
N PHE A 172 -21.17 15.62 -7.54
CA PHE A 172 -20.81 16.13 -6.22
C PHE A 172 -19.56 17.01 -6.24
N LEU A 173 -18.54 16.64 -7.02
CA LEU A 173 -17.24 17.31 -7.05
C LEU A 173 -17.29 18.83 -7.25
N PRO A 174 -18.02 19.37 -8.25
CA PRO A 174 -18.07 20.81 -8.47
C PRO A 174 -18.71 21.57 -7.30
N ASP A 175 -19.77 21.04 -6.73
CA ASP A 175 -20.47 21.65 -5.60
C ASP A 175 -19.61 21.62 -4.34
N TYR A 176 -18.93 20.49 -4.08
CA TYR A 176 -18.01 20.33 -2.98
C TYR A 176 -16.87 21.35 -3.02
N LEU A 177 -16.22 21.50 -4.17
CA LEU A 177 -15.12 22.44 -4.35
C LEU A 177 -15.61 23.91 -4.27
N ASN A 178 -16.79 24.21 -4.79
CA ASN A 178 -17.37 25.54 -4.70
C ASN A 178 -17.75 25.93 -3.26
N ARG A 179 -18.26 25.01 -2.46
CA ARG A 179 -18.51 25.22 -1.02
C ARG A 179 -17.22 25.46 -0.24
N SER A 180 -16.11 24.88 -0.69
CA SER A 180 -14.78 25.09 -0.11
C SER A 180 -14.13 26.39 -0.59
N GLU A 181 -14.92 27.40 -0.99
CA GLU A 181 -14.48 28.73 -1.42
C GLU A 181 -13.71 28.77 -2.77
N CYS A 182 -13.70 27.67 -3.52
CA CYS A 182 -13.10 27.68 -4.85
C CYS A 182 -13.83 28.63 -5.81
N ARG A 183 -15.16 28.70 -5.70
CA ARG A 183 -16.10 29.66 -6.38
C ARG A 183 -15.74 30.01 -7.82
N LEU A 184 -15.39 29.01 -8.63
CA LEU A 184 -15.00 29.24 -10.02
C LEU A 184 -16.18 29.03 -10.98
N PRO A 185 -16.54 30.02 -11.79
CA PRO A 185 -17.52 29.85 -12.87
C PRO A 185 -17.05 28.75 -13.85
N GLY A 186 -17.94 27.81 -14.19
CA GLY A 186 -17.64 26.74 -15.14
C GLY A 186 -16.80 25.58 -14.59
N LEU A 187 -16.61 25.50 -13.26
CA LEU A 187 -15.82 24.44 -12.63
C LEU A 187 -16.31 23.02 -12.98
N ALA A 188 -17.64 22.80 -13.00
CA ALA A 188 -18.24 21.52 -13.37
C ALA A 188 -17.82 21.07 -14.78
N ASN A 189 -17.95 21.97 -15.73
CA ASN A 189 -17.61 21.70 -17.13
C ASN A 189 -16.10 21.43 -17.30
N MET A 190 -15.26 22.22 -16.63
CA MET A 190 -13.81 22.02 -16.64
C MET A 190 -13.41 20.68 -16.07
N LEU A 191 -13.96 20.28 -14.89
CA LEU A 191 -13.68 18.99 -14.26
C LEU A 191 -14.16 17.83 -15.13
N GLY A 192 -15.38 17.92 -15.69
CA GLY A 192 -15.90 16.89 -16.61
C GLY A 192 -14.99 16.68 -17.80
N GLN A 193 -14.62 17.77 -18.50
CA GLN A 193 -13.70 17.67 -19.65
C GLN A 193 -12.34 17.07 -19.29
N GLN A 194 -11.76 17.41 -18.13
CA GLN A 194 -10.46 16.85 -17.73
C GLN A 194 -10.55 15.37 -17.30
N LEU A 195 -11.67 14.96 -16.69
CA LEU A 195 -11.95 13.56 -16.37
C LEU A 195 -12.15 12.72 -17.64
N GLU A 196 -12.92 13.24 -18.61
CA GLU A 196 -13.12 12.60 -19.90
C GLU A 196 -11.80 12.47 -20.69
N ALA A 197 -10.95 13.50 -20.63
CA ALA A 197 -9.64 13.52 -21.27
C ALA A 197 -8.58 12.66 -20.56
N GLY A 198 -8.92 12.01 -19.44
CA GLY A 198 -7.99 11.16 -18.70
C GLY A 198 -6.82 11.89 -18.04
N ARG A 199 -6.95 13.19 -17.77
CA ARG A 199 -5.85 14.03 -17.28
C ARG A 199 -5.88 14.32 -15.78
N CYS A 200 -6.74 13.61 -15.02
CA CYS A 200 -6.90 13.84 -13.60
C CYS A 200 -6.11 12.83 -12.76
N LEU A 201 -5.66 13.30 -11.59
CA LEU A 201 -5.26 12.51 -10.44
C LEU A 201 -6.32 12.71 -9.35
N VAL A 202 -7.15 11.72 -9.14
CA VAL A 202 -8.23 11.77 -8.15
C VAL A 202 -7.74 11.20 -6.84
N LEU A 203 -7.83 11.98 -5.78
CA LEU A 203 -7.32 11.69 -4.45
C LEU A 203 -8.50 11.61 -3.49
N LEU A 204 -8.89 10.40 -3.10
CA LEU A 204 -10.03 10.10 -2.24
C LEU A 204 -9.54 9.74 -0.84
N ASP A 205 -9.73 10.65 0.11
CA ASP A 205 -9.18 10.54 1.46
C ASP A 205 -10.21 9.99 2.46
N GLY A 206 -9.82 8.98 3.24
CA GLY A 206 -10.54 8.54 4.41
C GLY A 206 -11.80 7.69 4.15
N LEU A 207 -11.67 6.53 3.50
CA LEU A 207 -12.80 5.59 3.30
C LEU A 207 -13.36 5.07 4.64
N ASP A 208 -12.52 4.94 5.66
CA ASP A 208 -12.90 4.54 7.01
C ASP A 208 -13.72 5.59 7.78
N GLU A 209 -13.69 6.86 7.36
CA GLU A 209 -14.43 7.96 8.00
C GLU A 209 -15.96 7.92 7.74
N VAL A 210 -16.44 6.93 6.99
CA VAL A 210 -17.88 6.75 6.75
C VAL A 210 -18.56 6.11 7.96
N ALA A 211 -19.66 6.69 8.45
CA ALA A 211 -20.24 6.48 9.77
C ALA A 211 -20.65 5.04 10.10
N SER A 212 -21.22 4.28 9.15
CA SER A 212 -21.66 2.90 9.40
C SER A 212 -21.09 1.93 8.35
N ALA A 213 -20.97 0.66 8.71
CA ALA A 213 -20.51 -0.38 7.79
C ALA A 213 -21.45 -0.55 6.58
N GLU A 214 -22.76 -0.31 6.76
CA GLU A 214 -23.73 -0.37 5.67
C GLU A 214 -23.54 0.80 4.70
N LEU A 215 -23.51 2.03 5.22
CA LEU A 215 -23.27 3.23 4.41
C LEU A 215 -21.89 3.17 3.75
N ARG A 216 -20.89 2.60 4.41
CA ARG A 216 -19.54 2.43 3.84
C ARG A 216 -19.56 1.50 2.63
N ARG A 217 -20.29 0.36 2.68
CA ARG A 217 -20.44 -0.54 1.53
C ARG A 217 -21.10 0.14 0.34
N GLU A 218 -22.12 0.96 0.59
CA GLU A 218 -22.80 1.72 -0.45
C GLU A 218 -21.91 2.81 -1.05
N VAL A 219 -21.14 3.53 -0.22
CA VAL A 219 -20.16 4.53 -0.67
C VAL A 219 -19.03 3.88 -1.44
N VAL A 220 -18.54 2.69 -1.02
CA VAL A 220 -17.59 1.89 -1.79
C VAL A 220 -18.12 1.58 -3.18
N ALA A 221 -19.38 1.14 -3.30
CA ALA A 221 -19.99 0.89 -4.60
C ALA A 221 -20.05 2.15 -5.47
N ALA A 222 -20.34 3.32 -4.88
CA ALA A 222 -20.31 4.59 -5.61
C ALA A 222 -18.89 4.98 -6.06
N VAL A 223 -17.87 4.76 -5.23
CA VAL A 223 -16.45 4.96 -5.59
C VAL A 223 -16.05 4.03 -6.73
N VAL A 224 -16.41 2.74 -6.64
CA VAL A 224 -16.11 1.74 -7.68
C VAL A 224 -16.75 2.14 -9.02
N ASN A 225 -18.03 2.54 -9.00
CA ASN A 225 -18.73 2.99 -10.21
C ASN A 225 -18.09 4.24 -10.82
N PHE A 226 -17.67 5.20 -9.98
CA PHE A 226 -16.99 6.40 -10.43
C PHE A 226 -15.62 6.07 -11.05
N VAL A 227 -14.84 5.21 -10.40
CA VAL A 227 -13.55 4.75 -10.91
C VAL A 227 -13.73 3.98 -12.21
N ALA A 228 -14.68 3.04 -12.29
CA ALA A 228 -14.96 2.28 -13.52
C ALA A 228 -15.35 3.18 -14.69
N ALA A 229 -16.13 4.25 -14.43
CA ALA A 229 -16.54 5.21 -15.46
C ALA A 229 -15.37 6.03 -16.02
N HIS A 230 -14.33 6.33 -15.22
CA HIS A 230 -13.29 7.28 -15.58
C HIS A 230 -11.87 6.66 -15.69
N SER A 231 -11.64 5.42 -15.27
CA SER A 231 -10.32 4.77 -15.33
C SER A 231 -9.88 4.51 -16.78
N ARG A 232 -10.80 4.04 -17.63
CA ARG A 232 -10.53 3.74 -19.04
C ARG A 232 -10.05 4.96 -19.84
N SER A 233 -10.41 6.19 -19.43
CA SER A 233 -9.91 7.42 -20.03
C SER A 233 -8.44 7.73 -19.67
N GLY A 234 -7.83 6.94 -18.77
CA GLY A 234 -6.45 7.13 -18.36
C GLY A 234 -6.28 8.00 -17.10
N ASN A 235 -7.34 8.32 -16.34
CA ASN A 235 -7.25 8.98 -15.03
C ASN A 235 -6.58 8.04 -14.03
N ARG A 236 -5.98 8.64 -12.99
CA ARG A 236 -5.39 7.90 -11.86
C ARG A 236 -6.15 8.17 -10.59
N PHE A 237 -6.21 7.14 -9.73
CA PHE A 237 -6.98 7.17 -8.49
C PHE A 237 -6.11 6.71 -7.33
N VAL A 238 -6.13 7.46 -6.25
CA VAL A 238 -5.52 7.06 -4.97
C VAL A 238 -6.60 7.17 -3.90
N VAL A 239 -6.85 6.07 -3.22
CA VAL A 239 -7.82 5.98 -2.11
C VAL A 239 -7.06 5.71 -0.83
N THR A 240 -7.43 6.34 0.28
CA THR A 240 -6.86 6.02 1.59
C THR A 240 -7.89 5.42 2.52
N SER A 241 -7.47 4.50 3.38
CA SER A 241 -8.29 3.94 4.45
C SER A 241 -7.41 3.47 5.63
N ARG A 242 -8.01 3.28 6.79
CA ARG A 242 -7.42 2.47 7.87
C ARG A 242 -7.60 0.99 7.54
N VAL A 243 -6.68 0.15 8.04
CA VAL A 243 -6.73 -1.30 7.81
C VAL A 243 -8.05 -1.89 8.32
N ALA A 244 -8.43 -1.60 9.57
CA ALA A 244 -9.66 -2.10 10.18
C ALA A 244 -10.93 -1.62 9.44
N GLY A 245 -10.97 -0.35 8.99
CA GLY A 245 -12.10 0.19 8.22
C GLY A 245 -12.23 -0.43 6.84
N TYR A 246 -11.12 -0.78 6.21
CA TYR A 246 -11.07 -1.43 4.91
C TYR A 246 -11.58 -2.88 4.94
N GLN A 247 -11.23 -3.65 5.96
CA GLN A 247 -11.70 -5.03 6.11
C GLN A 247 -13.24 -5.15 6.15
N ALA A 248 -13.91 -4.13 6.66
CA ALA A 248 -15.39 -4.12 6.73
C ALA A 248 -16.07 -3.88 5.36
N ALA A 249 -15.39 -3.22 4.41
CA ALA A 249 -15.90 -2.92 3.07
C ALA A 249 -14.73 -2.78 2.08
N PRO A 250 -14.14 -3.88 1.60
CA PRO A 250 -12.99 -3.85 0.72
C PRO A 250 -13.36 -3.33 -0.68
N LEU A 251 -12.41 -2.60 -1.30
CA LEU A 251 -12.49 -2.24 -2.70
C LEU A 251 -12.14 -3.46 -3.56
N PRO A 252 -12.90 -3.75 -4.61
CA PRO A 252 -12.60 -4.84 -5.53
C PRO A 252 -11.33 -4.51 -6.35
N GLN A 253 -10.71 -5.54 -6.93
CA GLN A 253 -9.67 -5.32 -7.94
C GLN A 253 -10.24 -4.46 -9.11
N PRO A 254 -9.46 -3.59 -9.76
CA PRO A 254 -8.01 -3.65 -9.91
C PRO A 254 -7.19 -2.68 -9.01
N PHE A 255 -7.61 -2.36 -7.80
CA PHE A 255 -6.82 -1.51 -6.91
C PHE A 255 -5.56 -2.24 -6.41
N THR A 256 -4.40 -1.62 -6.60
CA THR A 256 -3.17 -2.06 -5.94
C THR A 256 -3.20 -1.60 -4.49
N ALA A 257 -3.40 -2.53 -3.57
CA ALA A 257 -3.43 -2.23 -2.15
C ALA A 257 -1.99 -2.16 -1.60
N MET A 258 -1.66 -1.02 -0.97
CA MET A 258 -0.38 -0.74 -0.36
C MET A 258 -0.59 -0.44 1.11
N ARG A 259 0.05 -1.18 2.00
CA ARG A 259 0.04 -0.91 3.44
C ARG A 259 1.27 -0.09 3.81
N LEU A 260 1.05 1.09 4.38
CA LEU A 260 2.14 1.92 4.89
C LEU A 260 2.84 1.20 6.04
N ASP A 261 4.15 1.11 5.92
CA ASP A 261 5.02 0.62 6.98
C ASP A 261 5.29 1.72 8.02
N ASP A 262 5.64 1.29 9.20
CA ASP A 262 6.25 2.15 10.19
C ASP A 262 7.59 2.71 9.67
N MET A 263 7.93 3.94 10.08
CA MET A 263 9.20 4.54 9.70
C MET A 263 10.37 3.76 10.30
N ASP A 264 11.29 3.34 9.47
CA ASP A 264 12.58 2.78 9.89
C ASP A 264 13.51 3.86 10.47
N ASP A 265 14.67 3.46 10.99
CA ASP A 265 15.62 4.38 11.61
C ASP A 265 16.14 5.46 10.65
N ASP A 266 16.36 5.10 9.37
CA ASP A 266 16.82 6.02 8.34
C ASP A 266 15.74 7.06 8.02
N THR A 267 14.51 6.63 7.87
CA THR A 267 13.35 7.51 7.61
C THR A 267 13.09 8.45 8.80
N ILE A 268 13.20 7.93 10.04
CA ILE A 268 13.10 8.74 11.27
C ILE A 268 14.20 9.79 11.30
N SER A 269 15.45 9.39 11.06
CA SER A 269 16.59 10.31 11.02
C SER A 269 16.40 11.39 9.97
N GLN A 270 16.02 11.00 8.75
CA GLN A 270 15.73 11.94 7.66
C GLN A 270 14.58 12.90 8.02
N PHE A 271 13.52 12.39 8.63
CA PHE A 271 12.41 13.23 9.10
C PHE A 271 12.88 14.24 10.14
N LEU A 272 13.61 13.80 11.17
CA LEU A 272 14.11 14.67 12.23
C LEU A 272 15.01 15.78 11.67
N GLN A 273 15.94 15.44 10.78
CA GLN A 273 16.87 16.40 10.16
C GLN A 273 16.11 17.50 9.40
N VAL A 274 15.10 17.09 8.64
CA VAL A 274 14.30 18.05 7.85
C VAL A 274 13.38 18.85 8.75
N TYR A 275 12.65 18.18 9.64
CA TYR A 275 11.63 18.78 10.49
C TYR A 275 12.20 19.75 11.51
N CYS A 276 13.21 19.36 12.30
CA CYS A 276 13.85 20.21 13.32
C CYS A 276 14.44 21.47 12.68
N ARG A 277 15.08 21.34 11.50
CA ARG A 277 15.60 22.51 10.76
C ARG A 277 14.51 23.47 10.29
N GLN A 278 13.34 22.95 9.83
CA GLN A 278 12.25 23.81 9.39
C GLN A 278 11.54 24.49 10.58
N VAL A 279 11.41 23.79 11.70
CA VAL A 279 10.89 24.39 12.95
C VAL A 279 11.83 25.50 13.43
N GLU A 280 13.15 25.25 13.51
CA GLU A 280 14.12 26.26 13.92
C GLU A 280 14.10 27.49 13.00
N ARG A 281 14.01 27.29 11.69
CA ARG A 281 13.88 28.40 10.70
C ARG A 281 12.63 29.23 10.96
N ALA A 282 11.52 28.60 11.27
CA ALA A 282 10.27 29.29 11.47
C ALA A 282 10.21 30.04 12.82
N GLU A 283 10.83 29.47 13.87
CA GLU A 283 10.88 30.10 15.20
C GLU A 283 11.95 31.20 15.31
N THR A 284 13.01 31.12 14.51
CA THR A 284 14.13 32.07 14.58
C THR A 284 14.48 32.61 13.16
N PRO A 285 13.57 33.35 12.53
CA PRO A 285 13.75 33.82 11.14
C PRO A 285 14.95 34.76 10.98
N ASP A 286 15.36 35.44 12.05
CA ASP A 286 16.47 36.39 12.06
C ASP A 286 17.85 35.75 12.17
N LYS A 287 17.94 34.42 12.46
CA LYS A 287 19.22 33.74 12.53
C LYS A 287 19.79 33.46 11.14
N SER A 288 21.13 33.40 11.07
CA SER A 288 21.81 32.99 9.84
C SER A 288 21.46 31.54 9.46
N GLN A 289 21.51 31.25 8.16
CA GLN A 289 21.25 29.90 7.63
C GLN A 289 22.14 28.84 8.28
N ALA A 290 23.42 29.15 8.54
CA ALA A 290 24.34 28.22 9.21
C ALA A 290 23.91 27.94 10.66
N ALA A 291 23.50 28.96 11.43
CA ALA A 291 23.04 28.82 12.80
C ALA A 291 21.72 27.99 12.88
N ILE A 292 20.83 28.13 11.90
CA ILE A 292 19.60 27.32 11.80
C ILE A 292 19.93 25.84 11.55
N ILE A 293 20.87 25.57 10.62
CA ILE A 293 21.28 24.20 10.31
C ILE A 293 21.92 23.54 11.53
N GLU A 294 22.84 24.24 12.20
CA GLU A 294 23.52 23.73 13.39
C GLU A 294 22.56 23.49 14.56
N ALA A 295 21.62 24.39 14.83
CA ALA A 295 20.62 24.22 15.88
C ALA A 295 19.69 23.03 15.56
N GLY A 296 19.21 22.89 14.32
CA GLY A 296 18.43 21.75 13.88
C GLY A 296 19.17 20.42 13.99
N ALA A 297 20.47 20.40 13.65
CA ALA A 297 21.30 19.19 13.77
C ALA A 297 21.51 18.78 15.25
N ARG A 298 21.74 19.73 16.16
CA ARG A 298 21.84 19.44 17.60
C ARG A 298 20.55 18.85 18.16
N GLU A 299 19.40 19.41 17.81
CA GLU A 299 18.09 18.90 18.22
C GLU A 299 17.88 17.47 17.71
N THR A 300 18.16 17.23 16.43
CA THR A 300 18.09 15.90 15.81
C THR A 300 18.94 14.89 16.59
N ALA A 301 20.21 15.19 16.84
CA ALA A 301 21.11 14.29 17.54
C ALA A 301 20.63 13.97 18.98
N ALA A 302 20.08 14.97 19.70
CA ALA A 302 19.55 14.77 21.04
C ALA A 302 18.33 13.83 21.06
N ILE A 303 17.40 14.01 20.10
CA ILE A 303 16.22 13.13 19.97
C ILE A 303 16.64 11.73 19.55
N GLU A 304 17.52 11.57 18.56
CA GLU A 304 18.02 10.26 18.12
C GLU A 304 18.72 9.51 19.27
N GLN A 305 19.50 10.21 20.10
CA GLN A 305 20.11 9.62 21.29
C GLN A 305 19.04 9.12 22.28
N ALA A 306 18.00 9.92 22.52
CA ALA A 306 16.90 9.54 23.41
C ALA A 306 16.11 8.35 22.86
N LEU A 307 15.90 8.27 21.53
CA LEU A 307 15.23 7.14 20.86
C LEU A 307 16.05 5.86 20.98
N ARG A 308 17.37 5.93 20.78
CA ARG A 308 18.27 4.75 20.91
C ARG A 308 18.31 4.20 22.33
N SER A 309 18.17 5.06 23.34
CA SER A 309 18.19 4.66 24.75
C SER A 309 16.86 4.15 25.28
N ASN A 310 15.77 4.22 24.48
CA ASN A 310 14.42 3.92 24.95
C ASN A 310 13.58 3.23 23.88
N ALA A 311 13.52 1.89 23.90
CA ALA A 311 12.81 1.08 22.92
C ALA A 311 11.30 1.41 22.88
N GLY A 312 10.66 1.75 24.00
CA GLY A 312 9.26 2.14 24.03
C GLY A 312 8.99 3.43 23.25
N VAL A 313 9.84 4.44 23.42
CA VAL A 313 9.74 5.71 22.68
C VAL A 313 10.11 5.54 21.21
N ARG A 314 11.09 4.67 20.94
CA ARG A 314 11.50 4.36 19.55
C ARG A 314 10.33 3.80 18.73
N ARG A 315 9.49 2.92 19.31
CA ARG A 315 8.25 2.45 18.67
C ARG A 315 7.28 3.59 18.38
N LEU A 316 7.11 4.55 19.31
CA LEU A 316 6.26 5.71 19.07
C LEU A 316 6.77 6.58 17.92
N ALA A 317 8.10 6.72 17.81
CA ALA A 317 8.76 7.49 16.75
C ALA A 317 8.56 6.90 15.36
N ALA A 318 8.21 5.63 15.25
CA ALA A 318 7.90 4.98 13.99
C ALA A 318 6.65 5.56 13.30
N ASN A 319 5.75 6.19 14.07
CA ASN A 319 4.59 6.89 13.55
C ASN A 319 4.89 8.39 13.32
N PRO A 320 4.69 8.93 12.10
CA PRO A 320 5.01 10.34 11.77
C PRO A 320 4.36 11.37 12.67
N LEU A 321 3.09 11.16 13.05
CA LEU A 321 2.39 12.10 13.93
C LEU A 321 3.00 12.10 15.32
N LEU A 322 3.23 10.90 15.88
CA LEU A 322 3.80 10.76 17.20
C LEU A 322 5.25 11.26 17.23
N LEU A 323 6.03 11.04 16.16
CA LEU A 323 7.36 11.61 16.05
C LEU A 323 7.32 13.14 16.06
N THR A 324 6.39 13.75 15.32
CA THR A 324 6.16 15.21 15.36
C THR A 324 5.86 15.67 16.79
N ALA A 325 4.97 14.96 17.49
CA ALA A 325 4.61 15.24 18.86
C ALA A 325 5.80 15.09 19.82
N LEU A 326 6.60 14.03 19.65
CA LEU A 326 7.80 13.79 20.44
C LEU A 326 8.85 14.91 20.27
N VAL A 327 9.04 15.43 19.07
CA VAL A 327 9.89 16.60 18.83
C VAL A 327 9.41 17.80 19.64
N LEU A 328 8.10 18.06 19.64
CA LEU A 328 7.52 19.17 20.39
C LEU A 328 7.67 18.97 21.92
N VAL A 329 7.44 17.77 22.41
CA VAL A 329 7.61 17.41 23.82
C VAL A 329 9.07 17.55 24.23
N HIS A 330 10.02 17.02 23.45
CA HIS A 330 11.43 17.16 23.72
C HIS A 330 11.87 18.63 23.77
N ARG A 331 11.40 19.48 22.86
CA ARG A 331 11.66 20.92 22.87
C ARG A 331 11.10 21.61 24.12
N ALA A 332 9.99 21.12 24.65
CA ALA A 332 9.35 21.70 25.81
C ALA A 332 9.97 21.23 27.13
N SER A 333 10.30 19.94 27.28
CA SER A 333 10.68 19.31 28.54
C SER A 333 12.13 18.83 28.62
N GLY A 334 12.83 18.73 27.48
CA GLY A 334 14.20 18.19 27.37
C GLY A 334 14.28 16.67 27.51
N ARG A 335 13.14 15.97 27.54
CA ARG A 335 13.06 14.49 27.64
C ARG A 335 11.89 13.94 26.84
N LEU A 336 11.90 12.63 26.57
CA LEU A 336 10.83 11.93 25.89
C LEU A 336 10.05 11.01 26.85
N PRO A 337 8.72 10.84 26.67
CA PRO A 337 7.88 9.91 27.44
C PRO A 337 8.17 8.45 27.10
N HIS A 338 7.73 7.51 27.93
CA HIS A 338 7.96 6.08 27.74
C HIS A 338 6.82 5.35 27.03
N ARG A 339 5.58 5.86 27.13
CA ARG A 339 4.39 5.23 26.53
C ARG A 339 3.66 6.19 25.60
N ARG A 340 2.93 5.60 24.66
CA ARG A 340 2.13 6.34 23.68
C ARG A 340 1.12 7.27 24.34
N VAL A 341 0.37 6.76 25.30
CA VAL A 341 -0.60 7.55 26.05
C VAL A 341 0.04 8.72 26.82
N GLU A 342 1.23 8.52 27.39
CA GLU A 342 2.00 9.56 28.05
C GLU A 342 2.40 10.68 27.06
N ALA A 343 2.77 10.30 25.83
CA ALA A 343 3.07 11.26 24.76
C ALA A 343 1.85 12.12 24.42
N TYR A 344 0.65 11.53 24.32
CA TYR A 344 -0.58 12.32 24.14
C TYR A 344 -0.88 13.23 25.32
N VAL A 345 -0.73 12.73 26.55
CA VAL A 345 -0.90 13.56 27.76
C VAL A 345 0.04 14.77 27.71
N GLU A 346 1.33 14.55 27.47
CA GLU A 346 2.32 15.64 27.45
C GLU A 346 2.09 16.61 26.28
N VAL A 347 1.79 16.09 25.08
CA VAL A 347 1.49 16.92 23.90
C VAL A 347 0.24 17.77 24.11
N CYS A 348 -0.86 17.19 24.56
CA CYS A 348 -2.09 17.94 24.82
C CYS A 348 -1.93 18.93 25.97
N THR A 349 -1.16 18.58 27.01
CA THR A 349 -0.83 19.49 28.11
C THR A 349 0.06 20.65 27.62
N ALA A 350 1.09 20.36 26.83
CA ALA A 350 1.95 21.39 26.25
C ALA A 350 1.18 22.36 25.35
N LEU A 351 0.30 21.84 24.50
CA LEU A 351 -0.57 22.65 23.65
C LEU A 351 -1.57 23.49 24.48
N GLY A 352 -2.12 22.92 25.56
CA GLY A 352 -2.97 23.65 26.51
C GLY A 352 -2.24 24.73 27.33
N ARG A 353 -0.95 24.54 27.64
CA ARG A 353 -0.12 25.54 28.34
C ARG A 353 0.33 26.67 27.40
N THR A 354 0.66 26.39 26.16
CA THR A 354 1.04 27.43 25.17
C THR A 354 -0.11 28.41 24.95
N TRP A 355 -1.34 27.98 25.10
CA TRP A 355 -2.50 28.84 25.15
C TRP A 355 -2.33 30.00 26.18
N ARG A 356 -1.87 29.73 27.40
CA ARG A 356 -1.79 30.71 28.49
C ARG A 356 -0.67 31.74 28.32
N SER A 357 0.49 31.28 27.89
CA SER A 357 1.70 32.10 27.81
C SER A 357 1.76 32.99 26.58
N ALA A 358 0.97 32.69 25.52
CA ALA A 358 0.98 33.44 24.27
C ALA A 358 0.37 34.83 24.39
N GLN A 359 -0.43 35.12 25.36
CA GLN A 359 -1.34 36.27 25.28
C GLN A 359 -0.88 37.53 25.96
N GLY A 360 0.04 37.51 26.95
CA GLY A 360 0.24 38.71 27.73
C GLY A 360 -1.08 39.31 28.29
N VAL A 361 -2.19 38.51 28.18
CA VAL A 361 -3.55 38.83 28.61
C VAL A 361 -3.67 38.43 30.06
N ALA A 362 -4.27 39.26 30.86
CA ALA A 362 -4.50 38.97 32.29
C ALA A 362 -5.25 37.63 32.43
N ASP A 363 -4.77 36.76 33.34
CA ASP A 363 -5.29 35.43 33.65
C ASP A 363 -6.81 35.34 33.98
N ALA A 364 -7.52 36.48 33.97
CA ALA A 364 -8.90 36.56 34.40
C ALA A 364 -9.94 36.10 33.37
N ASP A 365 -9.60 36.08 32.09
CA ASP A 365 -10.60 35.87 31.03
C ASP A 365 -10.52 34.51 30.35
N LEU A 366 -9.64 33.59 30.79
CA LEU A 366 -9.48 32.24 30.18
C LEU A 366 -9.93 31.16 31.17
N PRO A 367 -10.61 30.10 30.67
CA PRO A 367 -10.89 28.94 31.49
C PRO A 367 -9.59 28.32 32.03
N ASP A 368 -9.61 27.86 33.28
CA ASP A 368 -8.51 27.07 33.82
C ASP A 368 -8.20 25.89 32.90
N GLU A 369 -6.93 25.45 32.85
CA GLU A 369 -6.48 24.29 32.08
C GLU A 369 -7.35 23.05 32.30
N ARG A 370 -7.81 22.85 33.56
CA ARG A 370 -8.72 21.78 33.93
C ARG A 370 -10.08 21.93 33.25
N ILE A 371 -10.58 23.15 33.16
CA ILE A 371 -11.86 23.49 32.52
C ILE A 371 -11.74 23.29 31.01
N LEU A 372 -10.68 23.82 30.40
CA LEU A 372 -10.39 23.62 29.00
C LEU A 372 -10.30 22.12 28.65
N THR A 373 -9.51 21.37 29.39
CA THR A 373 -9.37 19.92 29.21
C THR A 373 -10.72 19.21 29.31
N ARG A 374 -11.54 19.59 30.30
CA ARG A 374 -12.90 19.03 30.46
C ARG A 374 -13.78 19.31 29.24
N TRP A 375 -13.76 20.52 28.70
CA TRP A 375 -14.55 20.86 27.51
C TRP A 375 -14.08 20.11 26.27
N LEU A 376 -12.78 19.95 26.11
CA LEU A 376 -12.21 19.15 25.02
C LEU A 376 -12.56 17.65 25.16
N ILE A 377 -12.63 17.11 26.39
CA ILE A 377 -13.08 15.74 26.64
C ILE A 377 -14.55 15.56 26.23
N GLU A 378 -15.43 16.49 26.66
CA GLU A 378 -16.85 16.42 26.29
C GLU A 378 -17.04 16.55 24.78
N LEU A 379 -16.33 17.52 24.18
CA LEU A 379 -16.37 17.73 22.73
C LEU A 379 -15.82 16.52 21.96
N GLY A 380 -14.66 15.98 22.35
CA GLY A 380 -14.05 14.82 21.68
C GLY A 380 -14.95 13.59 21.74
N ALA A 381 -15.53 13.30 22.91
CA ALA A 381 -16.47 12.19 23.05
C ALA A 381 -17.72 12.37 22.19
N TRP A 382 -18.29 13.58 22.18
CA TRP A 382 -19.48 13.87 21.39
C TRP A 382 -19.18 13.82 19.89
N MET A 383 -18.09 14.43 19.44
CA MET A 383 -17.69 14.42 18.04
C MET A 383 -17.43 12.99 17.57
N HIS A 384 -16.70 12.21 18.35
CA HIS A 384 -16.37 10.83 18.02
C HIS A 384 -17.61 9.94 17.84
N GLN A 385 -18.62 10.18 18.70
CA GLN A 385 -19.88 9.44 18.64
C GLN A 385 -20.79 9.90 17.49
N TYR A 386 -20.93 11.22 17.30
CA TYR A 386 -21.98 11.79 16.43
C TYR A 386 -21.44 12.46 15.17
N ARG A 387 -20.14 12.70 15.07
CA ARG A 387 -19.50 13.38 13.93
C ARG A 387 -18.28 12.61 13.42
N PRO A 388 -18.50 11.41 12.85
CA PRO A 388 -17.40 10.57 12.36
C PRO A 388 -16.57 11.25 11.27
N GLU A 389 -17.11 12.28 10.63
CA GLU A 389 -16.39 13.15 9.69
C GLU A 389 -15.39 14.11 10.34
N GLY A 390 -15.37 14.19 11.68
CA GLY A 390 -14.44 15.02 12.45
C GLY A 390 -14.67 16.53 12.27
N ALA A 391 -15.91 16.97 12.00
CA ALA A 391 -16.23 18.39 11.88
C ALA A 391 -17.66 18.70 12.34
N ALA A 392 -17.83 19.67 13.21
CA ALA A 392 -19.10 20.14 13.73
C ALA A 392 -19.35 21.62 13.34
N THR A 393 -20.61 21.97 13.16
CA THR A 393 -21.03 23.36 12.94
C THR A 393 -21.00 24.16 14.23
N ARG A 394 -21.01 25.48 14.13
CA ARG A 394 -21.07 26.38 15.30
C ARG A 394 -22.28 26.08 16.18
N ALA A 395 -23.44 25.82 15.58
CA ALA A 395 -24.67 25.50 16.34
C ALA A 395 -24.53 24.17 17.11
N GLU A 396 -23.97 23.15 16.49
CA GLU A 396 -23.69 21.86 17.13
C GLU A 396 -22.67 21.98 18.28
N LEU A 397 -21.67 22.83 18.09
CA LEU A 397 -20.69 23.12 19.17
C LEU A 397 -21.33 23.86 20.33
N LEU A 398 -22.30 24.76 20.04
CA LEU A 398 -23.06 25.43 21.09
C LEU A 398 -23.95 24.45 21.88
N GLU A 399 -24.55 23.45 21.21
CA GLU A 399 -25.32 22.40 21.88
C GLU A 399 -24.47 21.64 22.92
N VAL A 400 -23.21 21.35 22.57
CA VAL A 400 -22.30 20.58 23.47
C VAL A 400 -21.65 21.46 24.52
N LEU A 401 -21.13 22.61 24.12
CA LEU A 401 -20.31 23.48 25.00
C LEU A 401 -21.13 24.51 25.73
N GLY A 402 -22.33 24.86 25.26
CA GLY A 402 -23.20 25.82 25.90
C GLY A 402 -23.55 25.48 27.35
N PRO A 403 -23.96 24.25 27.69
CA PRO A 403 -24.19 23.84 29.06
C PRO A 403 -22.93 23.98 29.96
N LEU A 404 -21.76 23.66 29.39
CA LEU A 404 -20.48 23.73 30.11
C LEU A 404 -20.07 25.20 30.37
N TRP A 405 -20.28 26.05 29.35
CA TRP A 405 -20.02 27.48 29.46
C TRP A 405 -20.93 28.13 30.48
N SER A 406 -22.26 27.87 30.43
CA SER A 406 -23.22 28.42 31.36
C SER A 406 -22.92 27.99 32.81
N ALA A 407 -22.60 26.70 33.01
CA ALA A 407 -22.21 26.19 34.33
C ALA A 407 -20.92 26.87 34.85
N HIS A 408 -19.97 27.18 33.95
CA HIS A 408 -18.76 27.93 34.34
C HIS A 408 -19.07 29.36 34.76
N GLN A 409 -20.02 30.02 34.11
CA GLN A 409 -20.47 31.36 34.43
C GLN A 409 -21.42 31.39 35.66
N GLY A 410 -21.78 30.22 36.20
CA GLY A 410 -22.77 30.12 37.28
C GLY A 410 -24.20 30.40 36.89
N SER A 411 -24.50 30.35 35.58
CA SER A 411 -25.82 30.52 34.98
C SER A 411 -26.46 29.19 34.65
N ALA A 412 -27.79 29.16 34.52
CA ALA A 412 -28.52 28.00 34.03
C ALA A 412 -28.44 27.96 32.49
N TRP A 413 -28.22 26.79 31.94
CA TRP A 413 -28.34 26.55 30.51
C TRP A 413 -29.81 26.58 30.07
N ASP A 414 -30.13 27.38 29.05
CA ASP A 414 -31.46 27.41 28.44
C ASP A 414 -31.43 26.66 27.11
N PRO A 415 -32.00 25.44 26.99
CA PRO A 415 -32.06 24.69 25.74
C PRO A 415 -32.84 25.44 24.64
N ASP A 416 -33.80 26.29 25.00
CA ASP A 416 -34.59 27.06 24.03
C ASP A 416 -33.76 28.15 23.35
N ALA A 417 -32.58 28.45 23.85
CA ALA A 417 -31.61 29.34 23.19
C ALA A 417 -31.20 28.80 21.81
N LEU A 418 -31.21 27.48 21.62
CA LEU A 418 -30.93 26.82 20.32
C LEU A 418 -32.07 27.00 19.31
N LEU A 419 -33.28 27.38 19.76
CA LEU A 419 -34.48 27.59 18.91
C LEU A 419 -34.63 29.05 18.49
N THR A 420 -33.77 29.94 18.92
CA THR A 420 -33.77 31.35 18.54
C THR A 420 -33.39 31.54 17.07
N ALA A 421 -33.72 32.70 16.52
CA ALA A 421 -33.45 33.03 15.11
C ALA A 421 -31.94 32.96 14.78
N ASP A 422 -31.08 33.33 15.71
CA ASP A 422 -29.64 33.07 15.68
C ASP A 422 -29.14 32.65 17.09
N PRO A 423 -28.94 31.35 17.34
CA PRO A 423 -28.45 30.86 18.64
C PRO A 423 -27.07 31.42 19.02
N LEU A 424 -26.30 31.88 18.05
CA LEU A 424 -24.95 32.41 18.26
C LEU A 424 -24.98 33.88 18.80
N ASP A 425 -26.08 34.57 18.68
CA ASP A 425 -26.26 35.93 19.22
C ASP A 425 -26.58 35.90 20.76
N THR A 426 -26.78 34.75 21.32
CA THR A 426 -26.92 34.56 22.76
C THR A 426 -25.59 34.77 23.49
N GLU A 427 -25.62 35.10 24.79
CA GLU A 427 -24.39 35.25 25.61
C GLU A 427 -23.57 33.95 25.62
N ALA A 428 -24.23 32.81 25.76
CA ALA A 428 -23.57 31.48 25.67
C ALA A 428 -23.00 31.23 24.27
N GLY A 429 -23.72 31.61 23.23
CA GLY A 429 -23.26 31.48 21.83
C GLY A 429 -21.99 32.28 21.59
N GLN A 430 -21.95 33.51 22.00
CA GLN A 430 -20.77 34.38 21.87
C GLN A 430 -19.58 33.83 22.70
N GLY A 431 -19.82 33.35 23.92
CA GLY A 431 -18.79 32.76 24.79
C GLY A 431 -18.22 31.46 24.22
N VAL A 432 -19.05 30.62 23.63
CA VAL A 432 -18.58 29.38 22.96
C VAL A 432 -17.80 29.70 21.68
N LEU A 433 -18.25 30.67 20.87
CA LEU A 433 -17.50 31.12 19.69
C LEU A 433 -16.12 31.68 20.06
N GLU A 434 -16.06 32.53 21.09
CA GLU A 434 -14.79 33.07 21.57
C GLU A 434 -13.84 31.96 22.05
N PHE A 435 -14.38 30.94 22.74
CA PHE A 435 -13.61 29.76 23.14
C PHE A 435 -13.04 29.02 21.92
N ILE A 436 -13.86 28.75 20.91
CA ILE A 436 -13.45 28.02 19.70
C ILE A 436 -12.38 28.79 18.92
N GLU A 437 -12.57 30.10 18.72
CA GLU A 437 -11.61 30.96 18.03
C GLU A 437 -10.27 31.04 18.78
N LYS A 438 -10.32 31.11 20.11
CA LYS A 438 -9.13 31.06 20.96
C LYS A 438 -8.46 29.67 20.88
N ALA A 439 -9.24 28.59 20.84
CA ALA A 439 -8.72 27.22 20.69
C ALA A 439 -8.03 27.04 19.32
N ASP A 440 -8.64 27.46 18.23
CA ASP A 440 -8.01 27.42 16.89
C ASP A 440 -6.72 28.24 16.87
N LYS A 441 -6.79 29.46 17.33
CA LYS A 441 -5.68 30.42 17.21
C LYS A 441 -4.47 30.07 18.11
N HIS A 442 -4.70 29.53 19.29
CA HIS A 442 -3.67 29.42 20.32
C HIS A 442 -3.24 27.99 20.66
N THR A 443 -4.11 26.97 20.55
CA THR A 443 -3.73 25.60 20.85
C THR A 443 -3.39 24.76 19.64
N GLY A 444 -3.98 25.07 18.49
CA GLY A 444 -3.91 24.23 17.30
C GLY A 444 -4.55 22.86 17.48
N LEU A 445 -5.27 22.61 18.60
CA LEU A 445 -6.00 21.36 18.84
C LEU A 445 -7.34 21.32 18.12
N LEU A 446 -8.06 22.46 18.11
CA LEU A 446 -9.26 22.68 17.31
C LEU A 446 -8.92 23.61 16.16
N VAL A 447 -9.42 23.32 14.97
CA VAL A 447 -9.16 24.12 13.76
C VAL A 447 -10.44 24.29 12.96
N GLU A 448 -10.59 25.42 12.31
CA GLU A 448 -11.64 25.60 11.32
C GLU A 448 -11.30 24.78 10.06
N ARG A 449 -12.09 23.73 9.80
CA ARG A 449 -11.88 22.82 8.66
C ARG A 449 -12.55 23.28 7.38
N ALA A 450 -13.65 24.02 7.53
CA ALA A 450 -14.37 24.72 6.48
C ALA A 450 -15.10 25.92 7.12
N PRO A 451 -15.55 26.94 6.37
CA PRO A 451 -16.25 28.09 6.92
C PRO A 451 -17.37 27.69 7.90
N GLY A 452 -17.25 28.08 9.14
CA GLY A 452 -18.20 27.78 10.21
C GLY A 452 -18.21 26.32 10.67
N ARG A 453 -17.22 25.50 10.31
CA ARG A 453 -17.10 24.11 10.73
C ARG A 453 -15.74 23.86 11.38
N TYR A 454 -15.77 23.32 12.55
CA TYR A 454 -14.61 23.12 13.42
C TYR A 454 -14.42 21.64 13.75
N GLY A 455 -13.19 21.24 13.95
CA GLY A 455 -12.84 19.88 14.35
C GLY A 455 -11.45 19.83 14.98
N PHE A 456 -11.10 18.72 15.59
CA PHE A 456 -9.74 18.54 16.07
C PHE A 456 -8.74 18.60 14.91
N ALA A 457 -7.58 19.17 15.13
CA ALA A 457 -6.53 19.33 14.12
C ALA A 457 -6.12 17.98 13.50
N HIS A 458 -6.18 16.92 14.28
CA HIS A 458 -6.03 15.54 13.83
C HIS A 458 -7.01 14.62 14.55
N LEU A 459 -7.47 13.56 13.87
CA LEU A 459 -8.41 12.59 14.43
C LEU A 459 -7.86 11.91 15.70
N THR A 460 -6.55 11.70 15.79
CA THR A 460 -5.94 11.08 16.97
C THR A 460 -6.06 11.92 18.23
N PHE A 461 -6.17 13.26 18.12
CA PHE A 461 -6.49 14.09 19.29
C PHE A 461 -7.95 13.96 19.71
N GLU A 462 -8.87 13.85 18.76
CA GLU A 462 -10.28 13.52 19.03
C GLU A 462 -10.38 12.17 19.75
N GLU A 463 -9.70 11.14 19.21
CA GLU A 463 -9.62 9.79 19.77
C GLU A 463 -9.04 9.80 21.20
N TYR A 464 -8.00 10.60 21.44
CA TYR A 464 -7.43 10.77 22.77
C TYR A 464 -8.43 11.37 23.76
N TYR A 465 -9.15 12.43 23.37
CA TYR A 465 -10.15 13.04 24.26
C TYR A 465 -11.37 12.15 24.42
N ALA A 466 -11.80 11.41 23.41
CA ALA A 466 -12.82 10.37 23.51
C ALA A 466 -12.37 9.24 24.46
N GLY A 467 -11.11 8.80 24.36
CA GLY A 467 -10.49 7.85 25.26
C GLY A 467 -10.46 8.34 26.71
N ARG A 468 -10.14 9.63 26.93
CA ARG A 468 -10.24 10.25 28.26
C ARG A 468 -11.67 10.22 28.81
N ALA A 469 -12.67 10.43 27.98
CA ALA A 469 -14.07 10.33 28.42
C ALA A 469 -14.41 8.89 28.86
N LEU A 470 -13.99 7.88 28.09
CA LEU A 470 -14.16 6.46 28.46
C LEU A 470 -13.43 6.11 29.76
N ALA A 471 -12.24 6.69 29.99
CA ALA A 471 -11.42 6.41 31.17
C ALA A 471 -11.97 7.03 32.47
N PHE A 472 -12.55 8.23 32.40
CA PHE A 472 -12.80 9.03 33.61
C PHE A 472 -14.26 9.41 33.84
N ARG A 473 -15.19 9.15 32.94
CA ARG A 473 -16.60 9.41 33.14
C ARG A 473 -17.27 8.33 33.99
N GLY A 474 -18.14 8.76 34.88
CA GLY A 474 -19.00 7.88 35.67
C GLY A 474 -18.29 6.99 36.69
N THR A 475 -19.02 5.98 37.14
CA THR A 475 -18.55 4.95 38.06
C THR A 475 -17.69 3.91 37.37
N ALA A 476 -16.98 3.05 38.09
CA ALA A 476 -16.22 1.95 37.54
C ALA A 476 -17.09 1.02 36.68
N THR A 477 -18.30 0.73 37.12
CA THR A 477 -19.26 -0.10 36.37
C THR A 477 -19.70 0.55 35.04
N GLU A 478 -19.99 1.85 35.07
CA GLU A 478 -20.40 2.60 33.88
C GLU A 478 -19.25 2.66 32.86
N ARG A 479 -18.00 2.80 33.30
CA ARG A 479 -16.82 2.73 32.43
C ARG A 479 -16.66 1.36 31.76
N VAL A 480 -16.81 0.28 32.54
CA VAL A 480 -16.78 -1.09 31.99
C VAL A 480 -17.86 -1.28 30.93
N LEU A 481 -19.10 -0.82 31.22
CA LEU A 481 -20.21 -0.91 30.25
C LEU A 481 -19.95 -0.08 28.98
N ALA A 482 -19.39 1.12 29.13
CA ALA A 482 -19.07 1.99 28.00
C ALA A 482 -17.96 1.37 27.10
N LEU A 483 -16.88 0.87 27.70
CA LEU A 483 -15.82 0.17 26.99
C LEU A 483 -16.37 -1.07 26.27
N ARG A 484 -17.18 -1.88 26.96
CA ARG A 484 -17.77 -3.09 26.40
C ARG A 484 -18.74 -2.80 25.25
N GLY A 485 -19.53 -1.72 25.39
CA GLY A 485 -20.50 -1.30 24.36
C GLY A 485 -19.87 -0.92 23.03
N HIS A 486 -18.61 -0.53 23.03
CA HIS A 486 -17.88 -0.10 21.83
C HIS A 486 -16.73 -1.03 21.43
N LEU A 487 -16.53 -2.16 22.13
CA LEU A 487 -15.34 -3.01 22.03
C LEU A 487 -15.00 -3.45 20.58
N HIS A 488 -16.00 -3.65 19.73
CA HIS A 488 -15.82 -4.09 18.34
C HIS A 488 -16.28 -3.06 17.33
N ASP A 489 -16.48 -1.81 17.73
CA ASP A 489 -16.62 -0.70 16.79
C ASP A 489 -15.22 -0.26 16.34
N PRO A 490 -14.86 -0.41 15.05
CA PRO A 490 -13.51 -0.06 14.58
C PRO A 490 -13.11 1.40 14.84
N ARG A 491 -14.10 2.30 15.02
CA ARG A 491 -13.83 3.70 15.35
C ARG A 491 -13.33 3.86 16.79
N TYR A 492 -13.81 3.01 17.70
CA TYR A 492 -13.49 3.08 19.12
C TYR A 492 -12.25 2.28 19.53
N GLU A 493 -11.61 1.58 18.61
CA GLU A 493 -10.40 0.81 18.90
C GLU A 493 -9.32 1.67 19.56
N GLU A 494 -8.95 2.79 18.94
CA GLU A 494 -7.96 3.72 19.48
C GLU A 494 -8.42 4.41 20.78
N PRO A 495 -9.64 4.96 20.90
CA PRO A 495 -10.14 5.49 22.15
C PRO A 495 -10.13 4.48 23.30
N ILE A 496 -10.43 3.21 23.06
CA ILE A 496 -10.41 2.16 24.09
C ILE A 496 -8.98 1.88 24.55
N LEU A 497 -8.02 1.72 23.63
CA LEU A 497 -6.61 1.50 23.97
C LEU A 497 -6.04 2.66 24.76
N LEU A 498 -6.32 3.90 24.34
CA LEU A 498 -5.92 5.11 25.07
C LEU A 498 -6.60 5.20 26.46
N ALA A 499 -7.88 4.83 26.55
CA ALA A 499 -8.58 4.80 27.84
C ALA A 499 -7.96 3.79 28.81
N LEU A 500 -7.66 2.58 28.34
CA LEU A 500 -7.01 1.54 29.15
C LEU A 500 -5.60 1.96 29.60
N GLY A 501 -4.84 2.59 28.69
CA GLY A 501 -3.53 3.16 29.02
C GLY A 501 -3.61 4.25 30.12
N LEU A 502 -4.62 5.15 30.04
CA LEU A 502 -4.90 6.18 31.05
C LEU A 502 -5.31 5.56 32.38
N ILE A 503 -6.26 4.60 32.38
CA ILE A 503 -6.71 3.89 33.59
C ILE A 503 -5.50 3.18 34.22
N GLY A 504 -4.70 2.50 33.45
CA GLY A 504 -3.53 1.80 33.98
C GLY A 504 -2.42 2.72 34.50
N THR A 505 -2.37 3.98 34.01
CA THR A 505 -1.42 4.98 34.53
C THR A 505 -1.93 5.65 35.80
N ASP A 506 -3.22 6.05 35.83
CA ASP A 506 -3.79 6.85 36.90
C ASP A 506 -4.46 5.97 37.99
N TYR A 507 -4.88 4.76 37.67
CA TYR A 507 -5.57 3.80 38.53
C TYR A 507 -5.01 2.39 38.36
N ALA A 508 -3.72 2.23 38.59
CA ALA A 508 -2.98 0.97 38.38
C ALA A 508 -3.52 -0.25 39.15
N ASP A 509 -4.26 0.00 40.23
CA ASP A 509 -4.96 -1.04 41.02
C ASP A 509 -6.28 -1.53 40.37
N GLN A 510 -6.85 -0.77 39.44
CA GLN A 510 -8.15 -1.08 38.81
C GLN A 510 -8.03 -1.66 37.41
N ILE A 511 -6.90 -1.47 36.73
CA ILE A 511 -6.78 -1.80 35.29
C ILE A 511 -7.04 -3.28 35.00
N ASP A 512 -6.54 -4.20 35.83
CA ASP A 512 -6.74 -5.63 35.61
C ASP A 512 -8.21 -6.04 35.73
N ASP A 513 -8.92 -5.45 36.75
CA ASP A 513 -10.35 -5.67 36.89
C ASP A 513 -11.15 -5.09 35.74
N VAL A 514 -10.80 -3.91 35.23
CA VAL A 514 -11.45 -3.27 34.09
C VAL A 514 -11.23 -4.13 32.83
N VAL A 515 -10.02 -4.56 32.59
CA VAL A 515 -9.69 -5.41 31.43
C VAL A 515 -10.40 -6.76 31.51
N ALA A 516 -10.40 -7.41 32.69
CA ALA A 516 -11.09 -8.69 32.88
C ALA A 516 -12.60 -8.59 32.70
N GLN A 517 -13.22 -7.46 33.04
CA GLN A 517 -14.66 -7.27 32.92
C GLN A 517 -15.08 -6.74 31.53
N ALA A 518 -14.33 -5.80 30.96
CA ALA A 518 -14.72 -5.12 29.74
C ALA A 518 -14.19 -5.84 28.47
N ILE A 519 -12.99 -6.44 28.52
CA ILE A 519 -12.32 -7.00 27.35
C ILE A 519 -12.36 -8.53 27.38
N TYR A 520 -11.50 -9.17 28.18
CA TYR A 520 -11.36 -10.62 28.21
C TYR A 520 -11.03 -11.12 29.64
N PRO A 521 -11.77 -12.14 30.16
CA PRO A 521 -12.86 -12.89 29.51
C PRO A 521 -14.15 -12.11 29.27
N GLY A 522 -14.27 -10.88 29.80
CA GLY A 522 -15.46 -10.05 29.70
C GLY A 522 -16.60 -10.50 30.66
N THR A 523 -17.42 -9.55 31.14
CA THR A 523 -18.59 -9.86 31.97
C THR A 523 -19.61 -10.69 31.20
N VAL A 524 -19.78 -10.38 29.92
CA VAL A 524 -20.58 -11.14 28.95
C VAL A 524 -19.74 -11.24 27.68
N PRO A 525 -19.29 -12.43 27.28
CA PRO A 525 -18.51 -12.59 26.05
C PRO A 525 -19.25 -12.04 24.83
N SER A 526 -18.52 -11.56 23.85
CA SER A 526 -19.08 -11.13 22.57
C SER A 526 -19.77 -12.27 21.84
N LEU A 527 -20.73 -11.96 20.98
CA LEU A 527 -21.45 -12.95 20.18
C LEU A 527 -20.45 -13.77 19.35
N TYR A 528 -20.53 -15.09 19.45
CA TYR A 528 -19.62 -16.05 18.79
C TYR A 528 -18.15 -15.93 19.23
N GLU A 529 -17.87 -15.51 20.47
CA GLU A 529 -16.50 -15.43 20.99
C GLU A 529 -15.78 -16.79 21.00
N ASP A 530 -16.54 -17.87 21.22
CA ASP A 530 -16.06 -19.26 21.13
C ASP A 530 -15.58 -19.68 19.73
N LEU A 531 -16.05 -18.98 18.68
CA LEU A 531 -15.65 -19.22 17.29
C LEU A 531 -14.67 -18.16 16.77
N LEU A 532 -14.96 -16.88 17.02
CA LEU A 532 -14.25 -15.76 16.41
C LEU A 532 -13.08 -15.24 17.26
N GLY A 533 -13.11 -15.44 18.59
CA GLY A 533 -12.08 -15.01 19.50
C GLY A 533 -11.79 -13.50 19.51
N ARG A 534 -12.78 -12.67 19.18
CA ARG A 534 -12.61 -11.21 18.98
C ARG A 534 -12.20 -10.50 20.27
N ASP A 535 -12.79 -10.88 21.40
CA ASP A 535 -12.46 -10.33 22.72
C ASP A 535 -11.02 -10.70 23.09
N PHE A 536 -10.64 -11.96 22.84
CA PHE A 536 -9.30 -12.46 23.11
C PHE A 536 -8.23 -11.81 22.22
N LEU A 537 -8.48 -11.69 20.92
CA LEU A 537 -7.57 -10.99 19.99
C LEU A 537 -7.42 -9.51 20.38
N PHE A 538 -8.52 -8.85 20.80
CA PHE A 538 -8.43 -7.48 21.30
C PHE A 538 -7.59 -7.39 22.57
N MET A 539 -7.67 -8.39 23.46
CA MET A 539 -6.82 -8.43 24.64
C MET A 539 -5.33 -8.53 24.29
N LEU A 540 -4.96 -9.29 23.26
CA LEU A 540 -3.58 -9.30 22.76
C LEU A 540 -3.15 -7.93 22.23
N ARG A 541 -4.06 -7.18 21.60
CA ARG A 541 -3.79 -5.81 21.17
C ARG A 541 -3.59 -4.86 22.36
N VAL A 542 -4.32 -5.04 23.44
CA VAL A 542 -4.10 -4.31 24.70
C VAL A 542 -2.69 -4.54 25.24
N LEU A 543 -2.20 -5.79 25.16
CA LEU A 543 -0.81 -6.12 25.54
C LEU A 543 0.22 -5.51 24.58
N ALA A 544 -0.09 -5.48 23.28
CA ALA A 544 0.78 -4.88 22.27
C ALA A 544 0.87 -3.34 22.41
N ASP A 545 -0.16 -2.66 22.97
CA ASP A 545 -0.12 -1.24 23.30
C ASP A 545 0.63 -0.92 24.62
N ASP A 546 1.26 -1.93 25.23
CA ASP A 546 2.00 -1.85 26.49
C ASP A 546 1.15 -1.26 27.65
N THR A 547 -0.15 -1.53 27.63
CA THR A 547 -1.05 -1.17 28.73
C THR A 547 -0.52 -1.73 30.05
N PRO A 548 -0.46 -0.95 31.14
CA PRO A 548 0.22 -1.34 32.38
C PRO A 548 -0.60 -2.31 33.26
N VAL A 549 -0.94 -3.46 32.68
CA VAL A 549 -1.58 -4.58 33.40
C VAL A 549 -0.55 -5.36 34.23
N GLN A 550 -1.01 -6.13 35.23
CA GLN A 550 -0.15 -6.96 36.06
C GLN A 550 0.48 -8.11 35.27
N THR A 551 1.65 -8.53 35.71
CA THR A 551 2.40 -9.65 35.11
C THR A 551 1.57 -10.94 35.07
N ALA A 552 0.74 -11.20 36.08
CA ALA A 552 -0.13 -12.37 36.10
C ALA A 552 -1.16 -12.38 34.96
N THR A 553 -1.73 -11.22 34.63
CA THR A 553 -2.67 -11.03 33.51
C THR A 553 -1.95 -11.27 32.18
N ILE A 554 -0.74 -10.72 32.00
CA ILE A 554 0.09 -10.95 30.81
C ILE A 554 0.37 -12.46 30.66
N ASP A 555 0.86 -13.12 31.72
CA ASP A 555 1.21 -14.55 31.70
C ASP A 555 0.00 -15.43 31.36
N HIS A 556 -1.16 -15.09 31.89
CA HIS A 556 -2.40 -15.81 31.64
C HIS A 556 -2.78 -15.75 30.15
N VAL A 557 -2.83 -14.54 29.57
CA VAL A 557 -3.21 -14.31 28.17
C VAL A 557 -2.20 -14.95 27.22
N ILE A 558 -0.91 -14.78 27.46
CA ILE A 558 0.16 -15.41 26.65
C ILE A 558 0.07 -16.93 26.71
N THR A 559 -0.16 -17.50 27.91
CA THR A 559 -0.30 -18.95 28.07
C THR A 559 -1.50 -19.51 27.28
N LEU A 560 -2.62 -18.79 27.29
CA LEU A 560 -3.80 -19.17 26.49
C LEU A 560 -3.50 -19.11 24.99
N ALA A 561 -2.89 -18.03 24.49
CA ALA A 561 -2.53 -17.85 23.09
C ALA A 561 -1.66 -19.01 22.57
N ILE A 562 -0.60 -19.34 23.32
CA ILE A 562 0.29 -20.45 22.99
C ILE A 562 -0.48 -21.79 23.05
N THR A 563 -1.34 -21.98 24.06
CA THR A 563 -2.10 -23.23 24.21
C THR A 563 -3.09 -23.45 23.06
N GLU A 564 -3.77 -22.39 22.62
CA GLU A 564 -4.66 -22.45 21.46
C GLU A 564 -3.90 -22.78 20.17
N ARG A 565 -2.74 -22.16 19.97
CA ARG A 565 -1.93 -22.39 18.76
C ARG A 565 -1.33 -23.80 18.71
N LEU A 566 -0.96 -24.36 19.87
CA LEU A 566 -0.40 -25.73 19.98
C LEU A 566 -1.45 -26.85 19.84
N ALA A 567 -2.74 -26.54 19.92
CA ALA A 567 -3.82 -27.51 19.76
C ALA A 567 -4.84 -27.04 18.71
N PRO A 568 -4.42 -26.87 17.44
CA PRO A 568 -5.26 -26.23 16.42
C PRO A 568 -6.60 -26.94 16.20
N ASP A 569 -6.64 -28.27 16.19
CA ASP A 569 -7.87 -29.05 15.96
C ASP A 569 -8.92 -28.91 17.07
N ARG A 570 -8.49 -28.53 18.26
CA ARG A 570 -9.33 -28.41 19.46
C ARG A 570 -9.60 -26.96 19.86
N SER A 571 -9.07 -26.02 19.13
CA SER A 571 -9.16 -24.58 19.42
C SER A 571 -9.75 -23.80 18.25
N ARG A 572 -9.84 -22.48 18.40
CA ARG A 572 -10.21 -21.58 17.31
C ARG A 572 -9.19 -21.55 16.16
N CYS A 573 -7.96 -21.99 16.40
CA CYS A 573 -6.90 -22.09 15.39
C CYS A 573 -7.17 -23.12 14.28
N ARG A 574 -8.22 -23.95 14.38
CA ARG A 574 -8.76 -24.74 13.26
C ARG A 574 -9.22 -23.87 12.09
N PHE A 575 -9.51 -22.59 12.34
CA PHE A 575 -9.81 -21.61 11.30
C PHE A 575 -8.54 -20.85 10.95
N ALA A 576 -8.09 -20.94 9.70
CA ALA A 576 -6.84 -20.33 9.23
C ALA A 576 -6.81 -18.81 9.48
N SER A 577 -7.93 -18.10 9.26
CA SER A 577 -8.05 -16.67 9.51
C SER A 577 -7.81 -16.27 10.98
N TYR A 578 -8.31 -17.09 11.92
CA TYR A 578 -8.07 -16.85 13.34
C TYR A 578 -6.62 -17.14 13.72
N SER A 579 -6.05 -18.25 13.23
CA SER A 579 -4.64 -18.61 13.46
C SER A 579 -3.71 -17.50 13.00
N GLN A 580 -3.94 -17.00 11.80
CA GLN A 580 -3.17 -15.88 11.23
C GLN A 580 -3.32 -14.59 12.05
N ALA A 581 -4.55 -14.24 12.45
CA ALA A 581 -4.79 -13.05 13.30
C ALA A 581 -4.09 -13.18 14.65
N LEU A 582 -4.12 -14.38 15.26
CA LEU A 582 -3.44 -14.67 16.52
C LEU A 582 -1.92 -14.46 16.38
N GLU A 583 -1.31 -15.01 15.33
CA GLU A 583 0.12 -14.87 15.04
C GLU A 583 0.52 -13.41 14.80
N GLN A 584 -0.28 -12.66 14.04
CA GLN A 584 -0.07 -11.22 13.81
C GLN A 584 -0.10 -10.42 15.12
N HIS A 585 -1.06 -10.69 16.00
CA HIS A 585 -1.13 -10.00 17.30
C HIS A 585 0.01 -10.40 18.24
N LEU A 586 0.49 -11.64 18.19
CA LEU A 586 1.67 -12.07 18.93
C LEU A 586 2.95 -11.38 18.41
N ALA A 587 3.11 -11.26 17.11
CA ALA A 587 4.24 -10.53 16.50
C ALA A 587 4.21 -9.03 16.85
N ALA A 588 3.03 -8.45 17.04
CA ALA A 588 2.86 -7.04 17.45
C ALA A 588 3.32 -6.74 18.88
N LEU A 589 3.65 -7.74 19.69
CA LEU A 589 4.17 -7.55 21.04
C LEU A 589 5.58 -6.95 21.11
N THR A 590 6.26 -6.75 19.99
CA THR A 590 7.63 -6.22 19.90
C THR A 590 7.86 -5.02 20.80
N GLY A 591 8.94 -5.08 21.63
CA GLY A 591 9.36 -4.02 22.54
C GLY A 591 8.44 -3.78 23.75
N THR A 592 7.42 -4.63 24.00
CA THR A 592 6.57 -4.59 25.19
C THR A 592 7.08 -5.50 26.31
N LYS A 593 6.56 -5.32 27.52
CA LYS A 593 6.79 -6.27 28.62
C LYS A 593 6.25 -7.67 28.29
N ALA A 594 5.19 -7.75 27.50
CA ALA A 594 4.57 -9.01 27.07
C ALA A 594 5.49 -9.82 26.15
N ALA A 595 6.35 -9.18 25.35
CA ALA A 595 7.31 -9.88 24.48
C ALA A 595 8.25 -10.81 25.26
N GLY A 596 8.90 -10.30 26.32
CA GLY A 596 9.79 -11.11 27.15
C GLY A 596 9.06 -12.26 27.86
N ARG A 597 7.79 -12.05 28.23
CA ARG A 597 6.94 -13.12 28.83
C ARG A 597 6.58 -14.18 27.79
N TYR A 598 6.27 -13.76 26.57
CA TYR A 598 5.99 -14.65 25.45
C TYR A 598 7.21 -15.54 25.12
N ILE A 599 8.40 -14.95 24.95
CA ILE A 599 9.64 -15.67 24.68
C ILE A 599 9.90 -16.70 25.79
N THR A 600 9.74 -16.31 27.05
CA THR A 600 9.90 -17.24 28.19
C THR A 600 8.85 -18.36 28.18
N ALA A 601 7.62 -18.08 27.77
CA ALA A 601 6.56 -19.08 27.72
C ALA A 601 6.74 -20.07 26.55
N VAL A 602 7.26 -19.63 25.42
CA VAL A 602 7.64 -20.50 24.28
C VAL A 602 8.82 -21.41 24.68
N ASP A 603 9.85 -20.84 25.33
CA ASP A 603 11.02 -21.58 25.80
C ASP A 603 10.65 -22.72 26.77
N LYS A 604 9.74 -22.45 27.72
CA LYS A 604 9.23 -23.49 28.63
C LYS A 604 8.48 -24.66 27.96
N ARG A 605 8.04 -24.48 26.73
CA ARG A 605 7.33 -25.49 25.94
C ARG A 605 8.26 -26.32 25.04
N ALA A 606 9.49 -25.89 24.86
CA ALA A 606 10.51 -26.57 24.04
C ALA A 606 10.74 -28.04 24.42
N ASP A 607 10.65 -28.37 25.69
CA ASP A 607 10.86 -29.74 26.20
C ASP A 607 9.60 -30.63 26.10
N LEU A 608 8.46 -30.10 25.63
CA LEU A 608 7.16 -30.80 25.64
C LEU A 608 6.63 -31.05 24.20
N LEU A 609 7.49 -31.00 23.19
CA LEU A 609 7.09 -31.13 21.80
C LEU A 609 6.66 -32.57 21.47
N THR A 610 5.55 -32.69 20.74
CA THR A 610 5.07 -33.94 20.15
C THR A 610 5.02 -33.78 18.63
N PRO A 611 4.90 -34.86 17.84
CA PRO A 611 4.76 -34.74 16.39
C PRO A 611 3.62 -33.83 15.94
N GLU A 612 2.53 -33.74 16.70
CA GLU A 612 1.40 -32.88 16.37
C GLU A 612 1.64 -31.41 16.74
N THR A 613 2.51 -31.13 17.72
CA THR A 613 2.74 -29.75 18.22
C THR A 613 4.00 -29.11 17.66
N VAL A 614 4.90 -29.88 17.03
CA VAL A 614 6.19 -29.35 16.53
C VAL A 614 6.02 -28.25 15.49
N GLY A 615 5.16 -28.42 14.49
CA GLY A 615 4.91 -27.41 13.45
C GLY A 615 4.35 -26.10 14.02
N PRO A 616 3.20 -26.14 14.75
CA PRO A 616 2.70 -24.97 15.45
C PRO A 616 3.72 -24.29 16.37
N TRP A 617 4.57 -25.08 17.06
CA TRP A 617 5.58 -24.54 17.95
C TRP A 617 6.73 -23.85 17.19
N VAL A 618 7.17 -24.38 16.05
CA VAL A 618 8.19 -23.74 15.20
C VAL A 618 7.71 -22.35 14.74
N THR A 619 6.44 -22.22 14.38
CA THR A 619 5.84 -20.89 14.06
C THR A 619 5.91 -19.95 15.26
N LEU A 620 5.53 -20.41 16.47
CA LEU A 620 5.63 -19.59 17.69
C LEU A 620 7.09 -19.22 18.03
N ALA A 621 8.04 -20.12 17.82
CA ALA A 621 9.46 -19.84 17.98
C ALA A 621 9.98 -18.82 16.96
N GLY A 622 9.47 -18.86 15.72
CA GLY A 622 9.73 -17.83 14.70
C GLY A 622 9.27 -16.44 15.13
N ILE A 623 8.05 -16.33 15.67
CA ILE A 623 7.56 -15.09 16.24
C ILE A 623 8.43 -14.64 17.42
N ALA A 624 8.82 -15.56 18.32
CA ALA A 624 9.72 -15.23 19.43
C ALA A 624 11.06 -14.69 18.93
N ALA A 625 11.58 -15.27 17.84
CA ALA A 625 12.79 -14.80 17.17
C ALA A 625 12.63 -13.36 16.64
N GLN A 626 11.49 -12.99 16.10
CA GLN A 626 11.23 -11.61 15.62
C GLN A 626 11.17 -10.60 16.79
N LEU A 627 10.66 -11.02 17.94
CA LEU A 627 10.46 -10.12 19.08
C LEU A 627 11.76 -9.74 19.79
N ASP A 628 12.67 -10.72 20.03
CA ASP A 628 13.97 -10.50 20.70
C ASP A 628 14.82 -11.79 20.60
N VAL A 629 15.89 -11.87 21.37
CA VAL A 629 16.82 -13.00 21.42
C VAL A 629 16.12 -14.29 21.85
N LEU A 630 16.36 -15.40 21.15
CA LEU A 630 15.89 -16.73 21.53
C LEU A 630 16.59 -17.24 22.79
N LEU A 631 15.86 -17.93 23.67
CA LEU A 631 16.42 -18.58 24.83
C LEU A 631 17.01 -19.95 24.50
N ALA A 632 17.86 -20.44 25.38
CA ALA A 632 18.69 -21.62 25.12
C ALA A 632 17.88 -22.91 24.83
N ALA A 633 16.76 -23.16 25.54
CA ALA A 633 15.93 -24.33 25.31
C ALA A 633 15.25 -24.28 23.94
N THR A 634 14.76 -23.11 23.53
CA THR A 634 14.17 -22.87 22.21
C THR A 634 15.20 -23.11 21.09
N VAL A 635 16.42 -22.58 21.22
CA VAL A 635 17.50 -22.84 20.24
C VAL A 635 17.83 -24.33 20.17
N ALA A 636 17.95 -25.00 21.31
CA ALA A 636 18.24 -26.45 21.34
C ALA A 636 17.14 -27.29 20.68
N ALA A 637 15.87 -26.97 20.95
CA ALA A 637 14.73 -27.64 20.34
C ALA A 637 14.64 -27.37 18.81
N LEU A 638 14.89 -26.14 18.35
CA LEU A 638 14.95 -25.83 16.92
C LEU A 638 16.06 -26.60 16.21
N VAL A 639 17.25 -26.73 16.84
CA VAL A 639 18.34 -27.56 16.31
C VAL A 639 17.91 -29.02 16.22
N GLN A 640 17.24 -29.55 17.24
CA GLN A 640 16.71 -30.92 17.21
C GLN A 640 15.68 -31.08 16.09
N VAL A 641 14.71 -30.21 15.96
CA VAL A 641 13.70 -30.26 14.90
C VAL A 641 14.36 -30.22 13.50
N ALA A 642 15.32 -29.31 13.28
CA ALA A 642 16.01 -29.20 11.99
C ALA A 642 16.83 -30.45 11.61
N THR A 643 17.36 -31.16 12.59
CA THR A 643 18.27 -32.30 12.37
C THR A 643 17.60 -33.67 12.45
N ASP A 644 16.36 -33.78 12.94
CA ASP A 644 15.66 -35.06 13.07
C ASP A 644 15.04 -35.50 11.73
N PRO A 645 15.50 -36.58 11.11
CA PRO A 645 14.96 -37.08 9.85
C PRO A 645 13.52 -37.61 9.94
N GLY A 646 13.01 -37.87 11.14
CA GLY A 646 11.63 -38.31 11.39
C GLY A 646 10.62 -37.16 11.34
N ILE A 647 11.08 -35.90 11.27
CA ILE A 647 10.22 -34.72 11.19
C ILE A 647 10.05 -34.32 9.71
N ASP A 648 8.86 -33.81 9.40
CA ASP A 648 8.52 -33.34 8.05
C ASP A 648 9.59 -32.37 7.50
N PRO A 649 10.07 -32.57 6.27
CA PRO A 649 11.13 -31.76 5.67
C PRO A 649 10.83 -30.25 5.69
N SER A 650 9.57 -29.82 5.50
CA SER A 650 9.19 -28.39 5.53
C SER A 650 9.38 -27.78 6.93
N MET A 651 9.06 -28.54 7.98
CA MET A 651 9.27 -28.09 9.36
C MET A 651 10.75 -28.00 9.72
N ARG A 652 11.57 -28.92 9.21
CA ARG A 652 13.03 -28.89 9.39
C ARG A 652 13.64 -27.64 8.75
N VAL A 653 13.21 -27.30 7.54
CA VAL A 653 13.65 -26.06 6.86
C VAL A 653 13.18 -24.82 7.61
N GLN A 654 11.93 -24.77 8.07
CA GLN A 654 11.43 -23.65 8.87
C GLN A 654 12.21 -23.44 10.17
N ALA A 655 12.56 -24.53 10.87
CA ALA A 655 13.40 -24.43 12.06
C ALA A 655 14.80 -23.88 11.72
N GLY A 656 15.38 -24.31 10.60
CA GLY A 656 16.63 -23.78 10.05
C GLY A 656 16.55 -22.28 9.73
N LEU A 657 15.46 -21.83 9.11
CA LEU A 657 15.21 -20.43 8.80
C LEU A 657 15.16 -19.55 10.06
N VAL A 658 14.46 -20.02 11.11
CA VAL A 658 14.39 -19.30 12.40
C VAL A 658 15.78 -19.17 13.02
N LEU A 659 16.60 -20.21 12.98
CA LEU A 659 17.99 -20.20 13.48
C LEU A 659 18.90 -19.29 12.65
N ALA A 660 18.80 -19.34 11.31
CA ALA A 660 19.57 -18.50 10.40
C ALA A 660 19.30 -17.01 10.62
N GLY A 661 18.04 -16.61 10.70
CA GLY A 661 17.65 -15.23 10.95
C GLY A 661 18.16 -14.62 12.26
N ARG A 662 18.72 -15.47 13.16
CA ARG A 662 19.34 -15.05 14.44
C ARG A 662 20.83 -15.30 14.51
N GLY A 663 21.45 -15.77 13.44
CA GLY A 663 22.87 -16.12 13.44
C GLY A 663 23.19 -17.34 14.31
N GLU A 664 22.19 -18.17 14.65
CA GLU A 664 22.34 -19.39 15.47
C GLU A 664 22.43 -20.68 14.61
N LEU A 665 22.65 -20.53 13.30
CA LEU A 665 22.81 -21.65 12.39
C LEU A 665 24.12 -22.39 12.70
N ARG A 666 24.02 -23.63 13.18
CA ARG A 666 25.15 -24.45 13.61
C ARG A 666 25.46 -25.55 12.62
N GLU A 667 26.67 -26.07 12.60
CA GLU A 667 27.13 -27.13 11.67
C GLU A 667 26.19 -28.35 11.56
N PRO A 668 25.56 -28.89 12.63
CA PRO A 668 24.59 -29.96 12.48
C PRO A 668 23.36 -29.57 11.65
N VAL A 669 22.86 -28.32 11.79
CA VAL A 669 21.70 -27.82 11.04
C VAL A 669 22.10 -27.53 9.59
N ILE A 670 23.27 -26.93 9.37
CA ILE A 670 23.85 -26.72 8.04
C ILE A 670 23.93 -28.05 7.30
N THR A 671 24.48 -29.12 7.97
CA THR A 671 24.57 -30.45 7.37
C THR A 671 23.19 -31.04 7.03
N ALA A 672 22.21 -30.89 7.92
CA ALA A 672 20.86 -31.37 7.69
C ALA A 672 20.14 -30.63 6.53
N LEU A 673 20.30 -29.33 6.44
CA LEU A 673 19.78 -28.51 5.33
C LEU A 673 20.49 -28.83 4.02
N LEU A 674 21.81 -29.02 4.02
CA LEU A 674 22.58 -29.52 2.88
C LEU A 674 22.03 -30.83 2.34
N GLN A 675 21.75 -31.81 3.25
CA GLN A 675 21.16 -33.07 2.87
C GLN A 675 19.79 -32.88 2.23
N LEU A 676 18.93 -32.06 2.81
CA LEU A 676 17.60 -31.77 2.25
C LEU A 676 17.66 -31.10 0.88
N ALA A 677 18.51 -30.10 0.73
CA ALA A 677 18.67 -29.35 -0.51
C ALA A 677 19.19 -30.22 -1.66
N THR A 678 20.01 -31.24 -1.34
CA THR A 678 20.62 -32.15 -2.32
C THR A 678 19.93 -33.51 -2.42
N ASP A 679 18.81 -33.71 -1.69
CA ASP A 679 18.10 -34.98 -1.70
C ASP A 679 17.43 -35.24 -3.06
N SER A 680 17.69 -36.42 -3.64
CA SER A 680 17.11 -36.83 -4.91
C SER A 680 15.80 -37.61 -4.75
N ASN A 681 15.28 -37.74 -3.53
CA ASN A 681 14.02 -38.45 -3.30
C ASN A 681 12.85 -37.67 -3.93
N PRO A 682 12.10 -38.25 -4.88
CA PRO A 682 10.97 -37.60 -5.53
C PRO A 682 9.80 -37.26 -4.58
N ASP A 683 9.75 -37.93 -3.40
CA ASP A 683 8.73 -37.67 -2.38
C ASP A 683 8.99 -36.34 -1.64
N ILE A 684 10.18 -35.74 -1.74
CA ILE A 684 10.50 -34.45 -1.18
C ILE A 684 10.16 -33.38 -2.23
N ASP A 685 9.23 -32.49 -1.86
CA ASP A 685 8.80 -31.42 -2.74
C ASP A 685 10.01 -30.55 -3.20
N PRO A 686 10.17 -30.32 -4.50
CA PRO A 686 11.23 -29.45 -5.04
C PRO A 686 11.30 -28.07 -4.38
N TYR A 687 10.16 -27.52 -3.97
CA TYR A 687 10.09 -26.27 -3.23
C TYR A 687 10.74 -26.32 -1.84
N VAL A 688 10.60 -27.43 -1.12
CA VAL A 688 11.26 -27.62 0.18
C VAL A 688 12.77 -27.73 0.03
N ARG A 689 13.24 -28.38 -1.05
CA ARG A 689 14.67 -28.43 -1.39
C ARG A 689 15.23 -27.04 -1.69
N LEU A 690 14.48 -26.26 -2.48
CA LEU A 690 14.80 -24.89 -2.78
C LEU A 690 14.87 -24.02 -1.52
N GLN A 691 13.86 -24.09 -0.64
CA GLN A 691 13.87 -23.34 0.61
C GLN A 691 15.07 -23.68 1.50
N GLY A 692 15.44 -24.99 1.59
CA GLY A 692 16.64 -25.41 2.32
C GLY A 692 17.91 -24.78 1.75
N ALA A 693 18.03 -24.70 0.43
CA ALA A 693 19.13 -24.04 -0.27
C ALA A 693 19.15 -22.52 -0.05
N SER A 694 17.99 -21.86 -0.09
CA SER A 694 17.84 -20.42 0.21
C SER A 694 18.32 -20.08 1.61
N VAL A 695 17.90 -20.86 2.64
CA VAL A 695 18.36 -20.63 4.02
C VAL A 695 19.88 -20.72 4.14
N LEU A 696 20.51 -21.63 3.40
CA LEU A 696 21.98 -21.77 3.37
C LEU A 696 22.65 -20.59 2.64
N ALA A 697 22.05 -20.12 1.55
CA ALA A 697 22.54 -18.98 0.81
C ALA A 697 22.50 -17.69 1.65
N ASP A 698 21.38 -17.39 2.27
CA ASP A 698 21.18 -16.24 3.16
C ASP A 698 22.15 -16.24 4.36
N ALA A 699 22.49 -17.42 4.83
CA ALA A 699 23.48 -17.58 5.91
C ALA A 699 24.94 -17.53 5.44
N GLY A 700 25.21 -17.37 4.13
CA GLY A 700 26.56 -17.42 3.56
C GLY A 700 27.20 -18.81 3.53
N GLU A 701 26.39 -19.88 3.67
CA GLU A 701 26.83 -21.29 3.73
C GLU A 701 26.53 -22.05 2.42
N LEU A 702 26.39 -21.34 1.31
CA LEU A 702 26.14 -21.95 0.00
C LEU A 702 27.39 -22.72 -0.48
N ARG A 703 27.33 -24.04 -0.39
CA ARG A 703 28.43 -24.96 -0.75
C ARG A 703 28.21 -25.58 -2.14
N GLU A 704 29.26 -26.01 -2.82
CA GLU A 704 29.22 -26.57 -4.19
C GLU A 704 28.14 -27.67 -4.42
N PRO A 705 27.84 -28.59 -3.47
CA PRO A 705 26.74 -29.54 -3.67
C PRO A 705 25.35 -28.86 -3.79
N VAL A 706 25.12 -27.79 -3.04
CA VAL A 706 23.84 -27.04 -3.09
C VAL A 706 23.76 -26.23 -4.39
N ILE A 707 24.85 -25.58 -4.79
CA ILE A 707 24.94 -24.90 -6.08
C ILE A 707 24.59 -25.89 -7.21
N THR A 708 25.16 -27.11 -7.17
CA THR A 708 24.85 -28.14 -8.16
C THR A 708 23.36 -28.54 -8.13
N ALA A 709 22.77 -28.72 -6.94
CA ALA A 709 21.34 -29.04 -6.80
C ALA A 709 20.42 -27.90 -7.30
N LEU A 710 20.77 -26.64 -6.99
CA LEU A 710 20.05 -25.48 -7.52
C LEU A 710 20.17 -25.36 -9.04
N LEU A 711 21.36 -25.64 -9.62
CA LEU A 711 21.56 -25.70 -11.05
C LEU A 711 20.66 -26.76 -11.70
N GLN A 712 20.55 -27.93 -11.09
CA GLN A 712 19.65 -29.00 -11.56
C GLN A 712 18.19 -28.56 -11.48
N LEU A 713 17.75 -27.97 -10.37
CA LEU A 713 16.38 -27.47 -10.22
C LEU A 713 16.04 -26.37 -11.23
N ALA A 714 16.92 -25.42 -11.43
CA ALA A 714 16.71 -24.31 -12.36
C ALA A 714 16.63 -24.77 -13.84
N THR A 715 17.36 -25.85 -14.17
CA THR A 715 17.43 -26.37 -15.56
C THR A 715 16.56 -27.62 -15.78
N ASP A 716 15.77 -28.06 -14.79
CA ASP A 716 14.94 -29.24 -14.91
C ASP A 716 13.80 -29.02 -15.92
N SER A 717 13.70 -29.92 -16.90
CA SER A 717 12.67 -29.85 -17.95
C SER A 717 11.39 -30.62 -17.59
N ASN A 718 11.30 -31.17 -16.37
CA ASN A 718 10.11 -31.89 -15.92
C ASN A 718 8.92 -30.91 -15.79
N PRO A 719 7.83 -31.11 -16.56
CA PRO A 719 6.66 -30.24 -16.48
C PRO A 719 5.91 -30.28 -15.14
N ASP A 720 6.18 -31.30 -14.31
CA ASP A 720 5.60 -31.39 -12.95
C ASP A 720 6.28 -30.46 -11.96
N ILE A 721 7.46 -29.92 -12.27
CA ILE A 721 8.13 -28.89 -11.44
C ILE A 721 7.58 -27.52 -11.83
N ASP A 722 7.02 -26.84 -10.85
CA ASP A 722 6.46 -25.48 -11.04
C ASP A 722 7.52 -24.54 -11.65
N PRO A 723 7.23 -23.84 -12.75
CA PRO A 723 8.14 -22.86 -13.36
C PRO A 723 8.68 -21.84 -12.35
N TYR A 724 7.88 -21.47 -11.37
CA TYR A 724 8.29 -20.55 -10.29
C TYR A 724 9.45 -21.11 -9.45
N VAL A 725 9.45 -22.42 -9.14
CA VAL A 725 10.56 -23.06 -8.39
C VAL A 725 11.87 -22.99 -9.17
N ARG A 726 11.80 -23.12 -10.51
CA ARG A 726 12.97 -23.00 -11.39
C ARG A 726 13.51 -21.57 -11.45
N VAL A 727 12.63 -20.58 -11.56
CA VAL A 727 13.01 -19.17 -11.53
C VAL A 727 13.64 -18.78 -10.20
N GLU A 728 13.03 -19.21 -9.10
CA GLU A 728 13.52 -18.93 -7.74
C GLU A 728 14.87 -19.60 -7.47
N ALA A 729 15.10 -20.82 -7.96
CA ALA A 729 16.42 -21.45 -7.91
C ALA A 729 17.47 -20.63 -8.67
N GLY A 730 17.09 -20.07 -9.82
CA GLY A 730 17.90 -19.13 -10.58
C GLY A 730 18.18 -17.84 -9.81
N SER A 731 17.20 -17.31 -9.06
CA SER A 731 17.34 -16.12 -8.20
C SER A 731 18.38 -16.35 -7.11
N VAL A 732 18.27 -17.46 -6.36
CA VAL A 732 19.26 -17.81 -5.32
C VAL A 732 20.67 -17.93 -5.89
N LEU A 733 20.83 -18.49 -7.10
CA LEU A 733 22.12 -18.56 -7.78
C LEU A 733 22.62 -17.18 -8.24
N ALA A 734 21.74 -16.31 -8.69
CA ALA A 734 22.08 -14.94 -9.11
C ALA A 734 22.57 -14.12 -7.91
N ASP A 735 21.87 -14.15 -6.80
CA ASP A 735 22.23 -13.44 -5.57
C ASP A 735 23.56 -13.93 -4.99
N ALA A 736 23.86 -15.22 -5.19
CA ALA A 736 25.15 -15.80 -4.81
C ALA A 736 26.30 -15.53 -5.83
N GLY A 737 26.01 -14.89 -6.96
CA GLY A 737 26.99 -14.68 -8.05
C GLY A 737 27.35 -15.95 -8.84
N GLU A 738 26.53 -17.01 -8.76
CA GLU A 738 26.75 -18.31 -9.37
C GLU A 738 25.83 -18.57 -10.59
N LEU A 739 25.34 -17.50 -11.21
CA LEU A 739 24.49 -17.60 -12.40
C LEU A 739 25.30 -18.08 -13.60
N ARG A 740 25.10 -19.36 -14.00
CA ARG A 740 25.88 -20.03 -15.06
C ARG A 740 25.05 -20.10 -16.34
N GLU A 741 25.71 -20.24 -17.52
CA GLU A 741 25.09 -20.27 -18.85
C GLU A 741 23.85 -21.21 -18.97
N PRO A 742 23.85 -22.47 -18.45
CA PRO A 742 22.66 -23.31 -18.52
C PRO A 742 21.44 -22.74 -17.79
N VAL A 743 21.66 -22.05 -16.66
CA VAL A 743 20.56 -21.42 -15.89
C VAL A 743 20.05 -20.19 -16.62
N ILE A 744 20.93 -19.37 -17.18
CA ILE A 744 20.56 -18.23 -18.00
C ILE A 744 19.69 -18.68 -19.17
N THR A 745 20.07 -19.77 -19.85
CA THR A 745 19.28 -20.34 -20.96
C THR A 745 17.91 -20.82 -20.47
N ALA A 746 17.83 -21.51 -19.32
CA ALA A 746 16.57 -21.97 -18.75
C ALA A 746 15.68 -20.78 -18.32
N LEU A 747 16.25 -19.73 -17.70
CA LEU A 747 15.51 -18.53 -17.32
C LEU A 747 14.99 -17.76 -18.55
N LEU A 748 15.76 -17.73 -19.65
CA LEU A 748 15.30 -17.12 -20.92
C LEU A 748 14.13 -17.89 -21.54
N GLN A 749 14.13 -19.23 -21.44
CA GLN A 749 12.98 -20.04 -21.85
C GLN A 749 11.77 -19.78 -20.96
N LEU A 750 11.96 -19.68 -19.63
CA LEU A 750 10.90 -19.35 -18.67
C LEU A 750 10.39 -17.91 -18.85
N ALA A 751 11.20 -16.99 -19.35
CA ALA A 751 10.78 -15.64 -19.70
C ALA A 751 9.78 -15.58 -20.89
N THR A 752 9.52 -16.70 -21.56
CA THR A 752 8.44 -16.83 -22.55
C THR A 752 7.12 -17.32 -21.91
N ASP A 753 7.14 -17.80 -20.67
CA ASP A 753 5.94 -18.26 -19.96
C ASP A 753 5.24 -17.04 -19.30
N PRO A 754 3.98 -16.74 -19.67
CA PRO A 754 3.25 -15.57 -19.17
C PRO A 754 3.08 -15.53 -17.65
N PHE A 755 3.28 -16.65 -16.96
CA PHE A 755 3.12 -16.74 -15.50
C PHE A 755 4.38 -16.34 -14.72
N VAL A 756 5.56 -16.46 -15.32
CA VAL A 756 6.86 -16.21 -14.68
C VAL A 756 7.78 -15.30 -15.48
N GLU A 757 7.28 -14.73 -16.60
CA GLU A 757 8.05 -13.86 -17.51
C GLU A 757 8.73 -12.69 -16.75
N VAL A 758 7.97 -11.99 -15.93
CA VAL A 758 8.45 -10.79 -15.22
C VAL A 758 9.53 -11.16 -14.21
N GLU A 759 9.31 -12.24 -13.46
CA GLU A 759 10.24 -12.73 -12.45
C GLU A 759 11.53 -13.25 -13.10
N ALA A 760 11.42 -14.05 -14.15
CA ALA A 760 12.58 -14.59 -14.86
C ALA A 760 13.46 -13.47 -15.47
N ARG A 761 12.85 -12.46 -16.06
CA ARG A 761 13.57 -11.27 -16.56
C ARG A 761 14.19 -10.46 -15.44
N SER A 762 13.51 -10.31 -14.29
CA SER A 762 14.04 -9.60 -13.13
C SER A 762 15.28 -10.28 -12.57
N VAL A 763 15.29 -11.63 -12.50
CA VAL A 763 16.47 -12.39 -12.08
C VAL A 763 17.64 -12.18 -13.05
N LEU A 764 17.40 -12.19 -14.35
CA LEU A 764 18.44 -11.95 -15.36
C LEU A 764 18.99 -10.52 -15.28
N ALA A 765 18.14 -9.52 -15.00
CA ALA A 765 18.50 -8.11 -14.95
C ALA A 765 19.09 -7.67 -13.58
N ASN A 766 19.00 -8.51 -12.55
CA ASN A 766 19.52 -8.29 -11.19
C ASN A 766 19.35 -6.85 -10.68
N GLY A 767 18.11 -6.33 -10.71
CA GLY A 767 17.79 -4.99 -10.19
C GLY A 767 18.17 -3.80 -11.08
N GLY A 768 18.56 -4.03 -12.36
CA GLY A 768 18.77 -2.97 -13.36
C GLY A 768 20.22 -2.78 -13.83
N GLU A 769 21.20 -3.41 -13.19
CA GLU A 769 22.59 -3.45 -13.65
C GLU A 769 23.02 -4.91 -13.88
N LEU A 770 23.29 -5.27 -15.15
CA LEU A 770 23.80 -6.60 -15.49
C LEU A 770 25.27 -6.73 -15.05
N SER A 771 25.61 -7.83 -14.37
CA SER A 771 27.00 -8.13 -14.08
C SER A 771 27.74 -8.57 -15.35
N GLU A 772 29.05 -8.29 -15.44
CA GLU A 772 29.90 -8.63 -16.60
C GLU A 772 29.80 -10.12 -17.03
N PRO A 773 29.75 -11.11 -16.11
CA PRO A 773 29.52 -12.50 -16.49
C PRO A 773 28.14 -12.77 -17.12
N VAL A 774 27.08 -12.13 -16.63
CA VAL A 774 25.73 -12.27 -17.18
C VAL A 774 25.66 -11.64 -18.56
N ILE A 775 26.24 -10.43 -18.75
CA ILE A 775 26.33 -9.80 -20.07
C ILE A 775 27.03 -10.75 -21.05
N THR A 776 28.17 -11.35 -20.64
CA THR A 776 28.92 -12.27 -21.50
C THR A 776 28.07 -13.50 -21.89
N ALA A 777 27.35 -14.10 -20.95
CA ALA A 777 26.52 -15.25 -21.22
C ALA A 777 25.28 -14.88 -22.08
N LEU A 778 24.63 -13.77 -21.82
CA LEU A 778 23.52 -13.25 -22.65
C LEU A 778 24.00 -12.97 -24.08
N LEU A 779 25.19 -12.39 -24.26
CA LEU A 779 25.81 -12.20 -25.59
C LEU A 779 26.03 -13.52 -26.32
N GLN A 780 26.49 -14.55 -25.60
CA GLN A 780 26.68 -15.88 -26.17
C GLN A 780 25.34 -16.49 -26.63
N VAL A 781 24.30 -16.43 -25.75
CA VAL A 781 22.97 -16.95 -26.06
C VAL A 781 22.35 -16.19 -27.24
N ALA A 782 22.41 -14.85 -27.24
CA ALA A 782 21.83 -14.02 -28.30
C ALA A 782 22.50 -14.21 -29.67
N THR A 783 23.75 -14.67 -29.71
CA THR A 783 24.53 -14.79 -30.98
C THR A 783 24.78 -16.23 -31.41
N ASN A 784 24.37 -17.23 -30.64
CA ASN A 784 24.60 -18.65 -30.94
C ASN A 784 23.46 -19.21 -31.83
N PRO A 785 23.72 -19.60 -33.09
CA PRO A 785 22.71 -20.13 -34.00
C PRO A 785 22.18 -21.53 -33.63
N ASP A 786 22.85 -22.25 -32.69
CA ASP A 786 22.45 -23.59 -32.26
C ASP A 786 21.45 -23.55 -31.11
N ILE A 787 21.15 -22.36 -30.52
CA ILE A 787 20.18 -22.15 -29.44
C ILE A 787 18.82 -21.78 -30.05
N ASP A 788 17.75 -22.11 -29.30
CA ASP A 788 16.38 -21.76 -29.67
C ASP A 788 16.29 -20.25 -30.03
N PRO A 789 15.75 -19.89 -31.20
CA PRO A 789 15.63 -18.50 -31.63
C PRO A 789 14.91 -17.61 -30.63
N SER A 790 13.89 -18.12 -29.93
CA SER A 790 13.13 -17.36 -28.90
C SER A 790 14.01 -16.99 -27.71
N ALA A 791 14.88 -17.92 -27.24
CA ALA A 791 15.84 -17.64 -26.17
C ALA A 791 16.88 -16.58 -26.61
N GLY A 792 17.36 -16.64 -27.89
CA GLY A 792 18.24 -15.63 -28.43
C GLY A 792 17.62 -14.23 -28.46
N VAL A 793 16.35 -14.13 -28.81
CA VAL A 793 15.60 -12.86 -28.83
C VAL A 793 15.41 -12.32 -27.40
N GLN A 794 15.06 -13.20 -26.45
CA GLN A 794 14.91 -12.78 -25.05
C GLN A 794 16.23 -12.28 -24.46
N ALA A 795 17.35 -12.95 -24.76
CA ALA A 795 18.66 -12.47 -24.38
C ALA A 795 18.96 -11.08 -24.96
N GLY A 796 18.64 -10.86 -26.25
CA GLY A 796 18.74 -9.56 -26.90
C GLY A 796 17.86 -8.50 -26.26
N SER A 797 16.64 -8.83 -25.83
CA SER A 797 15.72 -7.94 -25.15
C SER A 797 16.28 -7.50 -23.78
N VAL A 798 16.77 -8.43 -22.96
CA VAL A 798 17.38 -8.12 -21.65
C VAL A 798 18.60 -7.22 -21.82
N LEU A 799 19.45 -7.47 -22.83
CA LEU A 799 20.60 -6.61 -23.15
C LEU A 799 20.17 -5.21 -23.62
N ALA A 800 19.08 -5.11 -24.39
CA ALA A 800 18.54 -3.83 -24.84
C ALA A 800 17.98 -3.00 -23.69
N ASP A 801 17.22 -3.61 -22.78
CA ASP A 801 16.65 -2.96 -21.60
C ASP A 801 17.74 -2.44 -20.63
N ALA A 802 18.87 -3.15 -20.56
CA ALA A 802 20.04 -2.73 -19.78
C ALA A 802 20.93 -1.69 -20.49
N GLY A 803 20.68 -1.39 -21.77
CA GLY A 803 21.52 -0.49 -22.56
C GLY A 803 22.84 -1.12 -23.06
N GLU A 804 22.96 -2.46 -22.99
CA GLU A 804 24.17 -3.23 -23.35
C GLU A 804 24.07 -3.93 -24.72
N LEU A 805 23.19 -3.43 -25.60
CA LEU A 805 22.98 -3.99 -26.92
C LEU A 805 24.17 -3.76 -27.84
N SER A 806 24.97 -4.80 -28.06
CA SER A 806 26.20 -4.72 -28.87
C SER A 806 25.98 -5.02 -30.35
N GLU A 807 26.89 -4.58 -31.23
CA GLU A 807 26.83 -4.81 -32.70
C GLU A 807 26.65 -6.28 -33.10
N PRO A 808 27.29 -7.29 -32.45
CA PRO A 808 27.03 -8.70 -32.76
C PRO A 808 25.58 -9.12 -32.45
N VAL A 809 24.96 -8.64 -31.39
CA VAL A 809 23.57 -8.96 -31.04
C VAL A 809 22.60 -8.29 -32.02
N ILE A 810 22.83 -7.02 -32.34
CA ILE A 810 22.06 -6.32 -33.36
C ILE A 810 22.12 -7.11 -34.68
N THR A 811 23.29 -7.61 -35.06
CA THR A 811 23.45 -8.42 -36.29
C THR A 811 22.68 -9.73 -36.19
N ALA A 812 22.72 -10.44 -35.08
CA ALA A 812 21.97 -11.69 -34.87
C ALA A 812 20.46 -11.45 -34.91
N LEU A 813 19.96 -10.43 -34.21
CA LEU A 813 18.54 -10.04 -34.23
C LEU A 813 18.09 -9.60 -35.64
N LEU A 814 18.92 -8.91 -36.41
CA LEU A 814 18.65 -8.54 -37.79
C LEU A 814 18.53 -9.78 -38.68
N GLN A 815 19.43 -10.75 -38.52
CA GLN A 815 19.38 -12.01 -39.26
C GLN A 815 18.08 -12.77 -38.97
N LEU A 816 17.76 -12.89 -37.67
CA LEU A 816 16.55 -13.60 -37.23
C LEU A 816 15.27 -12.91 -37.72
N ALA A 817 15.17 -11.59 -37.56
CA ALA A 817 13.99 -10.82 -37.98
C ALA A 817 13.73 -10.90 -39.50
N THR A 818 14.77 -11.13 -40.29
CA THR A 818 14.70 -11.20 -41.77
C THR A 818 14.81 -12.63 -42.33
N ASP A 819 14.89 -13.65 -41.46
CA ASP A 819 15.02 -15.05 -41.88
C ASP A 819 13.71 -15.54 -42.53
N SER A 820 13.84 -16.17 -43.68
CA SER A 820 12.71 -16.73 -44.44
C SER A 820 12.52 -18.24 -44.24
N ASN A 821 13.26 -18.84 -43.28
CA ASN A 821 13.12 -20.25 -42.93
C ASN A 821 11.75 -20.52 -42.30
N PRO A 822 10.90 -21.38 -42.88
CA PRO A 822 9.57 -21.68 -42.33
C PRO A 822 9.61 -22.46 -41.00
N ASP A 823 10.77 -23.05 -40.66
CA ASP A 823 10.93 -23.77 -39.40
C ASP A 823 11.15 -22.83 -38.21
N ILE A 824 11.41 -21.53 -38.44
CA ILE A 824 11.54 -20.52 -37.37
C ILE A 824 10.15 -19.94 -37.06
N ASP A 825 9.80 -19.96 -35.76
CA ASP A 825 8.54 -19.41 -35.27
C ASP A 825 8.37 -17.93 -35.70
N PRO A 826 7.28 -17.60 -36.40
CA PRO A 826 6.99 -16.21 -36.77
C PRO A 826 6.99 -15.24 -35.60
N SER A 827 6.56 -15.67 -34.39
CA SER A 827 6.59 -14.86 -33.17
C SER A 827 8.02 -14.44 -32.81
N ALA A 828 9.00 -15.34 -32.92
CA ALA A 828 10.40 -15.00 -32.64
C ALA A 828 10.95 -13.94 -33.61
N ARG A 829 10.55 -14.03 -34.88
CA ARG A 829 10.94 -13.03 -35.89
C ARG A 829 10.34 -11.64 -35.58
N VAL A 830 9.08 -11.60 -35.22
CA VAL A 830 8.41 -10.33 -34.81
C VAL A 830 9.05 -9.75 -33.56
N GLN A 831 9.31 -10.57 -32.56
CA GLN A 831 9.94 -10.13 -31.33
C GLN A 831 11.35 -9.58 -31.57
N ALA A 832 12.16 -10.24 -32.42
CA ALA A 832 13.46 -9.71 -32.81
C ALA A 832 13.34 -8.32 -33.47
N GLY A 833 12.38 -8.15 -34.37
CA GLY A 833 12.07 -6.87 -35.00
C GLY A 833 11.60 -5.82 -33.98
N SER A 834 10.84 -6.22 -32.95
CA SER A 834 10.39 -5.34 -31.90
C SER A 834 11.55 -4.85 -31.02
N VAL A 835 12.46 -5.74 -30.62
CA VAL A 835 13.67 -5.37 -29.85
C VAL A 835 14.53 -4.37 -30.64
N LEU A 836 14.73 -4.60 -31.93
CA LEU A 836 15.44 -3.65 -32.79
C LEU A 836 14.69 -2.32 -32.92
N ALA A 837 13.37 -2.35 -32.94
CA ALA A 837 12.53 -1.16 -33.03
C ALA A 837 12.66 -0.28 -31.79
N ASP A 838 12.62 -0.89 -30.60
CA ASP A 838 12.76 -0.21 -29.32
C ASP A 838 14.16 0.36 -29.12
N ALA A 839 15.18 -0.34 -29.61
CA ALA A 839 16.57 0.12 -29.62
C ALA A 839 16.86 1.22 -30.67
N GLY A 840 15.92 1.51 -31.58
CA GLY A 840 16.12 2.50 -32.65
C GLY A 840 16.90 1.99 -33.88
N GLU A 841 17.09 0.66 -33.98
CA GLU A 841 17.90 0.00 -35.02
C GLU A 841 17.07 -0.59 -36.17
N LEU A 842 15.89 -0.04 -36.47
CA LEU A 842 15.02 -0.49 -37.56
C LEU A 842 15.63 -0.19 -38.95
N SER A 843 16.15 -1.21 -39.61
CA SER A 843 16.63 -1.14 -41.00
C SER A 843 15.51 -1.41 -42.00
N GLU A 844 15.69 -1.01 -43.27
CA GLU A 844 14.71 -1.25 -44.36
C GLU A 844 14.37 -2.75 -44.55
N PRO A 845 15.32 -3.71 -44.46
CA PRO A 845 15.01 -5.13 -44.50
C PRO A 845 14.08 -5.59 -43.36
N VAL A 846 14.28 -5.12 -42.13
CA VAL A 846 13.45 -5.47 -40.97
C VAL A 846 12.03 -4.90 -41.11
N ILE A 847 11.90 -3.64 -41.57
CA ILE A 847 10.61 -3.03 -41.87
C ILE A 847 9.84 -3.85 -42.91
N THR A 848 10.55 -4.34 -43.95
CA THR A 848 9.95 -5.18 -45.01
C THR A 848 9.49 -6.53 -44.45
N ALA A 849 10.32 -7.18 -43.64
CA ALA A 849 9.99 -8.46 -42.99
C ALA A 849 8.78 -8.33 -42.05
N LEU A 850 8.80 -7.30 -41.18
CA LEU A 850 7.67 -7.00 -40.27
C LEU A 850 6.37 -6.70 -41.04
N LEU A 851 6.48 -5.97 -42.16
CA LEU A 851 5.32 -5.69 -43.00
C LEU A 851 4.77 -6.97 -43.63
N GLN A 852 5.64 -7.89 -44.06
CA GLN A 852 5.22 -9.18 -44.59
C GLN A 852 4.52 -10.02 -43.52
N LEU A 853 5.06 -10.13 -42.32
CA LEU A 853 4.43 -10.83 -41.22
C LEU A 853 3.09 -10.18 -40.84
N ALA A 854 3.01 -8.86 -40.81
CA ALA A 854 1.77 -8.13 -40.51
C ALA A 854 0.66 -8.37 -41.55
N THR A 855 0.99 -8.71 -42.80
CA THR A 855 0.02 -8.86 -43.92
C THR A 855 -0.27 -10.30 -44.29
N GLU A 856 0.65 -11.23 -44.10
CA GLU A 856 0.59 -12.58 -44.68
C GLU A 856 0.51 -13.69 -43.61
N ASP A 857 0.79 -13.43 -42.30
CA ASP A 857 0.79 -14.47 -41.31
C ASP A 857 -0.63 -14.92 -40.96
N GLU A 858 -0.80 -16.24 -40.71
CA GLU A 858 -2.10 -16.82 -40.37
C GLU A 858 -2.53 -16.47 -38.94
N ASP A 859 -1.57 -16.30 -37.99
CA ASP A 859 -1.83 -15.97 -36.62
C ASP A 859 -2.03 -14.44 -36.44
N TYR A 860 -3.21 -14.06 -35.99
CA TYR A 860 -3.56 -12.66 -35.73
C TYR A 860 -2.64 -12.00 -34.68
N SER A 861 -2.13 -12.77 -33.70
CA SER A 861 -1.23 -12.25 -32.65
C SER A 861 0.11 -11.83 -33.23
N VAL A 862 0.62 -12.61 -34.20
CA VAL A 862 1.85 -12.27 -34.95
C VAL A 862 1.62 -11.02 -35.79
N ARG A 863 0.47 -10.93 -36.50
CA ARG A 863 0.12 -9.74 -37.28
C ARG A 863 -0.01 -8.49 -36.41
N GLU A 864 -0.68 -8.60 -35.25
CA GLU A 864 -0.84 -7.51 -34.27
C GLU A 864 0.51 -6.99 -33.76
N GLN A 865 1.39 -7.89 -33.33
CA GLN A 865 2.72 -7.54 -32.80
C GLN A 865 3.60 -6.91 -33.87
N ALA A 866 3.57 -7.43 -35.09
CA ALA A 866 4.31 -6.87 -36.23
C ALA A 866 3.87 -5.43 -36.54
N VAL A 867 2.58 -5.16 -36.51
CA VAL A 867 2.03 -3.79 -36.64
C VAL A 867 2.51 -2.87 -35.53
N LYS A 868 2.53 -3.35 -34.29
CA LYS A 868 3.03 -2.58 -33.16
C LYS A 868 4.51 -2.25 -33.26
N ALA A 869 5.34 -3.18 -33.72
CA ALA A 869 6.76 -2.93 -33.98
C ALA A 869 6.98 -1.85 -35.04
N LEU A 870 6.16 -1.85 -36.09
CA LEU A 870 6.21 -0.84 -37.17
C LEU A 870 5.89 0.58 -36.73
N GLN A 871 5.29 0.82 -35.56
CA GLN A 871 5.04 2.17 -35.03
C GLN A 871 6.33 2.99 -34.82
N HIS A 872 7.49 2.32 -34.69
CA HIS A 872 8.79 2.96 -34.49
C HIS A 872 9.47 3.33 -35.82
N ALA A 873 8.97 2.83 -36.93
CA ALA A 873 9.50 3.13 -38.27
C ALA A 873 9.12 4.53 -38.79
N LEU A 874 9.95 5.11 -39.65
CA LEU A 874 9.62 6.34 -40.37
C LEU A 874 8.41 6.14 -41.29
N PRO A 875 7.31 6.88 -41.16
CA PRO A 875 6.07 6.69 -41.87
C PRO A 875 6.19 7.17 -43.35
N THR A 876 7.00 6.48 -44.14
CA THR A 876 7.09 6.78 -45.57
C THR A 876 5.74 6.54 -46.26
N ARG A 877 5.52 7.15 -47.45
CA ARG A 877 4.25 7.02 -48.15
C ARG A 877 3.94 5.55 -48.51
N SER A 878 4.97 4.76 -48.87
CA SER A 878 4.83 3.35 -49.19
C SER A 878 4.41 2.54 -47.98
N LEU A 879 5.08 2.73 -46.84
CA LEU A 879 4.79 2.04 -45.58
C LEU A 879 3.39 2.39 -45.05
N ARG A 880 3.02 3.68 -45.00
CA ARG A 880 1.67 4.10 -44.61
C ARG A 880 0.58 3.45 -45.46
N LYS A 881 0.79 3.39 -46.79
CA LYS A 881 -0.19 2.77 -47.69
C LYS A 881 -0.34 1.27 -47.42
N ALA A 882 0.77 0.56 -47.19
CA ALA A 882 0.75 -0.87 -46.88
C ALA A 882 0.09 -1.17 -45.54
N VAL A 883 0.45 -0.44 -44.45
CA VAL A 883 -0.15 -0.60 -43.13
C VAL A 883 -1.63 -0.16 -43.12
N ALA A 884 -2.03 0.80 -43.97
CA ALA A 884 -3.44 1.20 -44.07
C ALA A 884 -4.37 0.10 -44.64
N GLU A 885 -3.86 -0.88 -45.37
CA GLU A 885 -4.69 -2.02 -45.80
C GLU A 885 -5.11 -2.90 -44.63
N LEU A 886 -4.34 -2.91 -43.52
CA LEU A 886 -4.62 -3.68 -42.33
C LEU A 886 -5.79 -3.10 -41.49
N PHE A 887 -6.32 -1.93 -41.81
CA PHE A 887 -7.63 -1.50 -41.32
C PHE A 887 -8.79 -2.42 -41.75
N ARG A 888 -8.54 -3.28 -42.75
CA ARG A 888 -9.49 -4.29 -43.27
C ARG A 888 -9.16 -5.70 -42.79
N ASP A 889 -8.23 -5.85 -41.87
CA ASP A 889 -7.90 -7.17 -41.32
C ASP A 889 -9.13 -7.81 -40.69
N ASP A 890 -9.26 -9.11 -40.76
CA ASP A 890 -10.40 -9.85 -40.21
C ASP A 890 -10.42 -9.77 -38.68
N ASP A 891 -9.23 -9.63 -38.06
CA ASP A 891 -9.11 -9.54 -36.60
C ASP A 891 -9.20 -8.11 -36.08
N ASN A 892 -9.91 -7.94 -34.95
CA ASN A 892 -10.17 -6.65 -34.34
C ASN A 892 -8.94 -6.07 -33.59
N ASP A 893 -8.04 -6.91 -33.09
CA ASP A 893 -6.84 -6.48 -32.38
C ASP A 893 -5.79 -5.97 -33.38
N VAL A 894 -5.68 -6.59 -34.54
CA VAL A 894 -4.84 -6.10 -35.64
C VAL A 894 -5.33 -4.73 -36.13
N ARG A 895 -6.63 -4.55 -36.34
CA ARG A 895 -7.19 -3.25 -36.73
C ARG A 895 -6.94 -2.17 -35.66
N ARG A 896 -7.00 -2.55 -34.38
CA ARG A 896 -6.74 -1.65 -33.24
C ARG A 896 -5.27 -1.25 -33.15
N ALA A 897 -4.35 -2.20 -33.35
CA ALA A 897 -2.92 -1.95 -33.41
C ALA A 897 -2.57 -1.04 -34.60
N THR A 898 -3.19 -1.25 -35.76
CA THR A 898 -3.05 -0.39 -36.94
C THR A 898 -3.43 1.06 -36.64
N ALA A 899 -4.58 1.29 -36.01
CA ALA A 899 -5.02 2.62 -35.59
C ALA A 899 -4.05 3.28 -34.61
N ALA A 900 -3.55 2.52 -33.62
CA ALA A 900 -2.57 2.99 -32.66
C ALA A 900 -1.24 3.39 -33.32
N THR A 901 -0.76 2.61 -34.28
CA THR A 901 0.45 2.89 -35.05
C THR A 901 0.33 4.22 -35.82
N PHE A 902 -0.78 4.48 -36.52
CA PHE A 902 -1.00 5.78 -37.17
C PHE A 902 -1.07 6.96 -36.20
N VAL A 903 -1.67 6.77 -35.02
CA VAL A 903 -1.69 7.80 -33.98
C VAL A 903 -0.28 8.10 -33.46
N GLU A 904 0.53 7.07 -33.25
CA GLU A 904 1.91 7.24 -32.78
C GLU A 904 2.80 7.89 -33.87
N TRP A 905 2.65 7.51 -35.11
CA TRP A 905 3.31 8.18 -36.23
C TRP A 905 2.93 9.66 -36.29
N SER A 906 1.67 10.02 -36.14
CA SER A 906 1.24 11.42 -36.14
C SER A 906 1.84 12.22 -34.98
N ARG A 907 2.09 11.57 -33.86
CA ARG A 907 2.68 12.16 -32.66
C ARG A 907 4.20 12.35 -32.80
N ARG A 908 4.90 11.33 -33.33
CA ARG A 908 6.38 11.35 -33.46
C ARG A 908 6.88 12.11 -34.67
N HIS A 909 6.12 12.17 -35.77
CA HIS A 909 6.55 12.69 -37.05
C HIS A 909 5.62 13.78 -37.59
N GLN A 910 5.61 14.94 -36.95
CA GLN A 910 4.75 16.09 -37.29
C GLN A 910 4.85 16.55 -38.74
N GLN A 911 5.99 16.33 -39.42
CA GLN A 911 6.15 16.65 -40.83
C GLN A 911 5.26 15.84 -41.77
N TYR A 912 4.81 14.67 -41.38
CA TYR A 912 3.88 13.82 -42.15
C TYR A 912 2.43 13.92 -41.67
N PHE A 913 2.17 14.82 -40.76
CA PHE A 913 0.92 14.89 -40.03
C PHE A 913 -0.34 15.00 -40.90
N ASN A 914 -0.32 15.93 -41.90
CA ASN A 914 -1.45 16.13 -42.80
C ASN A 914 -1.70 14.91 -43.70
N GLU A 915 -0.65 14.18 -44.11
CA GLU A 915 -0.74 12.99 -44.90
C GLU A 915 -1.30 11.81 -44.11
N ILE A 916 -0.84 11.61 -42.87
CA ILE A 916 -1.34 10.60 -41.94
C ILE A 916 -2.83 10.83 -41.65
N GLY A 917 -3.23 12.08 -41.39
CA GLY A 917 -4.63 12.44 -41.17
C GLY A 917 -5.53 12.16 -42.36
N SER A 918 -5.02 12.33 -43.60
CA SER A 918 -5.76 12.01 -44.81
C SER A 918 -5.94 10.49 -45.03
N ASP A 919 -4.92 9.69 -44.70
CA ASP A 919 -4.95 8.23 -44.79
C ASP A 919 -5.93 7.67 -43.75
N LEU A 920 -5.91 8.18 -42.54
CA LEU A 920 -6.87 7.83 -41.46
C LEU A 920 -8.31 8.19 -41.82
N THR A 921 -8.54 9.41 -42.36
CA THR A 921 -9.88 9.84 -42.78
C THR A 921 -10.42 8.93 -43.91
N ARG A 922 -9.57 8.48 -44.80
CA ARG A 922 -9.94 7.53 -45.86
C ARG A 922 -10.33 6.17 -45.28
N ALA A 923 -9.56 5.64 -44.31
CA ALA A 923 -9.87 4.40 -43.61
C ALA A 923 -11.21 4.49 -42.84
N CYS A 924 -11.46 5.59 -42.15
CA CYS A 924 -12.69 5.83 -41.40
C CYS A 924 -13.95 6.04 -42.28
N THR A 925 -13.77 6.38 -43.57
CA THR A 925 -14.89 6.61 -44.51
C THR A 925 -15.11 5.45 -45.48
N ASP A 926 -14.37 4.34 -45.34
CA ASP A 926 -14.49 3.18 -46.22
C ASP A 926 -15.79 2.41 -45.92
N PRO A 927 -16.72 2.26 -46.93
CA PRO A 927 -18.00 1.57 -46.71
C PRO A 927 -17.85 0.07 -46.34
N ALA A 928 -16.70 -0.55 -46.67
CA ALA A 928 -16.43 -1.94 -46.34
C ALA A 928 -16.22 -2.14 -44.82
N LEU A 929 -15.77 -1.11 -44.13
CA LEU A 929 -15.58 -1.13 -42.67
C LEU A 929 -16.90 -0.86 -41.91
N GLU A 930 -17.84 -0.11 -42.49
CA GLU A 930 -19.18 0.13 -41.92
C GLU A 930 -20.05 -1.13 -41.89
N VAL A 931 -19.82 -2.10 -42.80
CA VAL A 931 -20.59 -3.35 -42.88
C VAL A 931 -20.17 -4.34 -41.78
N MET A 932 -18.92 -4.34 -41.33
CA MET A 932 -18.45 -5.25 -40.28
C MET A 932 -18.88 -4.77 -38.85
N ASP A 933 -19.05 -3.47 -38.67
CA ASP A 933 -19.49 -2.88 -37.37
C ASP A 933 -20.97 -3.23 -36.99
N LYS A 934 -21.74 -3.80 -37.91
CA LYS A 934 -23.13 -4.22 -37.66
C LYS A 934 -23.27 -5.59 -37.00
N TYR A 935 -22.22 -6.39 -36.95
CA TYR A 935 -22.27 -7.77 -36.46
C TYR A 935 -21.49 -8.07 -35.18
N GLU A 936 -20.57 -7.21 -34.73
CA GLU A 936 -19.80 -7.43 -33.51
C GLU A 936 -19.68 -6.14 -32.65
N HIS A 937 -20.06 -6.25 -31.40
CA HIS A 937 -20.05 -5.28 -30.31
C HIS A 937 -19.25 -3.96 -30.47
N ARG A 938 -19.98 -2.86 -30.46
CA ARG A 938 -19.67 -1.42 -30.53
C ARG A 938 -18.52 -0.83 -29.68
N THR A 939 -17.64 -1.57 -29.04
CA THR A 939 -16.78 -1.00 -27.99
C THR A 939 -15.35 -0.62 -28.43
N GLY A 940 -14.80 -1.20 -29.50
CA GLY A 940 -13.42 -0.91 -29.95
C GLY A 940 -13.34 0.23 -30.97
N TRP A 941 -14.25 0.29 -31.92
CA TRP A 941 -14.26 1.27 -33.03
C TRP A 941 -14.69 2.68 -32.59
N ASP A 942 -15.64 2.76 -31.65
CA ASP A 942 -16.07 4.05 -31.09
C ASP A 942 -14.91 4.80 -30.36
N TYR A 943 -13.90 4.09 -29.90
CA TYR A 943 -12.76 4.67 -29.21
C TYR A 943 -11.70 5.22 -30.17
N ALA A 944 -11.36 4.47 -31.21
CA ALA A 944 -10.43 4.92 -32.25
C ALA A 944 -11.06 6.09 -33.03
N HIS A 945 -12.34 5.99 -33.38
CA HIS A 945 -13.08 7.00 -34.14
C HIS A 945 -13.27 8.31 -33.35
N ARG A 946 -13.57 8.25 -32.03
CA ARG A 946 -13.71 9.45 -31.18
C ARG A 946 -12.37 10.07 -30.83
N GLY A 947 -11.34 9.28 -30.58
CA GLY A 947 -9.97 9.75 -30.38
C GLY A 947 -9.42 10.46 -31.62
N LEU A 948 -9.68 9.90 -32.80
CA LEU A 948 -9.30 10.47 -34.08
C LEU A 948 -10.15 11.69 -34.48
N ALA A 949 -11.46 11.66 -34.29
CA ALA A 949 -12.35 12.79 -34.59
C ALA A 949 -12.03 13.97 -33.67
N ALA A 950 -11.78 13.75 -32.37
CA ALA A 950 -11.33 14.80 -31.47
C ALA A 950 -9.94 15.35 -31.83
N HIS A 951 -9.06 14.49 -32.37
CA HIS A 951 -7.73 14.92 -32.80
C HIS A 951 -7.78 15.69 -34.11
N VAL A 952 -8.62 15.28 -35.07
CA VAL A 952 -8.87 15.97 -36.33
C VAL A 952 -9.61 17.32 -36.12
N GLU A 953 -10.55 17.41 -35.16
CA GLU A 953 -11.19 18.68 -34.77
C GLU A 953 -10.22 19.66 -34.12
N THR A 954 -9.28 19.16 -33.27
CA THR A 954 -8.23 20.00 -32.65
C THR A 954 -7.28 20.56 -33.73
N LEU A 955 -7.11 19.86 -34.84
CA LEU A 955 -6.22 20.22 -35.92
C LEU A 955 -6.82 21.18 -36.96
N ASN A 956 -8.14 21.17 -37.11
CA ASN A 956 -8.85 22.08 -38.00
C ASN A 956 -9.20 23.43 -37.35
N ASN A 957 -8.73 23.69 -36.13
CA ASN A 957 -8.97 24.93 -35.41
C ASN A 957 -7.75 25.87 -35.53
N PRO A 958 -7.78 26.93 -36.37
CA PRO A 958 -6.64 27.80 -36.69
C PRO A 958 -6.25 28.76 -35.52
N THR A 959 -6.71 28.55 -34.30
CA THR A 959 -6.48 29.42 -33.13
C THR A 959 -5.47 28.89 -32.13
N ILE A 960 -4.74 27.82 -32.44
CA ILE A 960 -3.67 27.30 -31.56
C ILE A 960 -2.31 27.46 -32.28
N ASP A 961 -1.98 28.72 -32.64
CA ASP A 961 -0.60 29.17 -32.81
C ASP A 961 -0.34 30.27 -31.77
N ARG A 962 0.23 29.89 -30.60
CA ARG A 962 1.12 30.64 -29.67
C ARG A 962 1.18 30.00 -28.29
#